data_e5f0a715316eefc9c9f0fb5b56f6361b
#
_entry.id   e5f0a715316eefc9c9f0fb5b56f6361b
#
_cell.length_a   1.000
_cell.length_b   1.000
_cell.length_c   1.000
_cell.angle_alpha   90.00
_cell.angle_beta   90.00
_cell.angle_gamma   90.00
#
_symmetry.space_group_name_H-M   'P 1'
#
loop_
_entity.id
_entity.type
_entity.pdbx_description
1 polymer ?
#
loop_
_entity_poly.entity_id
_entity_poly.type
_entity_poly.pdbx_seq_one_letter_code
_entity_poly.pdbx_strand_id
1 'polypeptide(L)'
;MGHKRLWLIFTFVVVASFAVLGYYGKEIYREAPPQPTRVITTDGKEVFSGLDIKDGMNVWQSIGGQEVGSVWGHGAYVAPDWSADWLHREAVFMADRMSEEKFGKKYEELPDDQKASVRISLQGELRKNTYDAATGTITISPLRAEAIAHNSKHYSDLFMKGENLDELRDAYAIPANTIKDEKRMHMMNAFFFWSSWACVTQRPGQEITYTNNWPPDKLVGNEATGSLILWTGFSVILLLAGIGLLAFYYAVNHGDEVEHDKLPKLDPLLGLSPTPSMSATLKYFWVVCALMVVQVILGAVTAHYGVEGTAFYGFPLAEYLPYSVTRTWHVQLGIFWIATSWLATGLFISPAVSGHEPKFQAAGVNFLFVALLIIVVGSLAGQWMGVMQKLGLEANFWFGHQGYEYVDLGRFWQSFLLIGLFLWLFLMVRAIWPAFRQQQENRHLLMMFLIASAAIALFYAAGFMWGRHTNLAIAEYWRWWVVHLWVEGFFEVFATVVIAFLFTRMGLIHSKVATLSVLFSTIVFLAGGILGTFHHLYFTGTPTAVLAIGASFSALEVVPLILLGFEGYSHFRVSKAAKWLQAYKWPIYFFVAVAFWNLVGAGIFGFLINPPIALYYMQGLNTTPVHGHTALFGVYGMLGIGLMLFVLKGMASRHVWKDGVISFAFWSINIGLALMVLISVLPIGFLQTLASVEHGFWYARSAEFMQQPGMDTLRWLRVIGDTIFTVGILALGWFVVGLKAGFSVKEKIDLNSDGLL
;
A
#
# COMPACT_ATOMS: atom_id res chain seq x y z
N MET A 1 -14.47 14.11 29.20
CA MET A 1 -14.94 12.71 29.43
C MET A 1 -13.93 11.97 30.31
N GLY A 2 -14.40 11.10 31.26
CA GLY A 2 -13.46 10.28 32.05
C GLY A 2 -12.89 9.13 31.20
N HIS A 3 -11.63 8.73 31.44
CA HIS A 3 -10.94 7.66 30.73
C HIS A 3 -11.78 6.37 30.59
N LYS A 4 -12.56 6.02 31.62
CA LYS A 4 -13.42 4.83 31.64
C LYS A 4 -14.51 4.85 30.57
N ARG A 5 -15.10 6.01 30.27
CA ARG A 5 -16.11 6.18 29.23
C ARG A 5 -15.46 6.06 27.83
N LEU A 6 -14.27 6.65 27.63
CA LEU A 6 -13.53 6.53 26.37
C LEU A 6 -13.14 5.08 26.07
N TRP A 7 -12.70 4.31 27.07
CA TRP A 7 -12.41 2.89 26.88
C TRP A 7 -13.65 2.05 26.52
N LEU A 8 -14.81 2.37 27.09
CA LEU A 8 -16.06 1.72 26.71
C LEU A 8 -16.47 2.05 25.26
N ILE A 9 -16.36 3.33 24.87
CA ILE A 9 -16.62 3.77 23.49
C ILE A 9 -15.63 3.10 22.54
N PHE A 10 -14.35 3.08 22.86
CA PHE A 10 -13.31 2.38 22.11
C PHE A 10 -13.68 0.91 21.85
N THR A 11 -14.00 0.17 22.91
CA THR A 11 -14.34 -1.25 22.79
C THR A 11 -15.60 -1.44 21.94
N PHE A 12 -16.63 -0.61 22.15
CA PHE A 12 -17.87 -0.68 21.36
C PHE A 12 -17.60 -0.40 19.87
N VAL A 13 -16.86 0.66 19.55
CA VAL A 13 -16.55 1.05 18.16
C VAL A 13 -15.75 -0.06 17.47
N VAL A 14 -14.72 -0.61 18.12
CA VAL A 14 -13.91 -1.70 17.56
C VAL A 14 -14.77 -2.93 17.28
N VAL A 15 -15.56 -3.37 18.25
CA VAL A 15 -16.42 -4.56 18.09
C VAL A 15 -17.47 -4.34 17.00
N ALA A 16 -18.14 -3.18 16.98
CA ALA A 16 -19.15 -2.85 15.99
C ALA A 16 -18.54 -2.79 14.56
N SER A 17 -17.39 -2.12 14.40
CA SER A 17 -16.71 -2.00 13.10
C SER A 17 -16.26 -3.36 12.58
N PHE A 18 -15.69 -4.22 13.43
CA PHE A 18 -15.34 -5.59 13.01
C PHE A 18 -16.56 -6.47 12.73
N ALA A 19 -17.68 -6.29 13.43
CA ALA A 19 -18.91 -6.99 13.12
C ALA A 19 -19.44 -6.62 11.73
N VAL A 20 -19.39 -5.33 11.38
CA VAL A 20 -19.76 -4.83 10.04
C VAL A 20 -18.80 -5.38 8.98
N LEU A 21 -17.48 -5.29 9.20
CA LEU A 21 -16.49 -5.82 8.26
C LEU A 21 -16.63 -7.34 8.06
N GLY A 22 -16.89 -8.09 9.12
CA GLY A 22 -17.13 -9.53 9.07
C GLY A 22 -18.44 -9.90 8.36
N TYR A 23 -19.52 -9.11 8.55
CA TYR A 23 -20.78 -9.31 7.84
C TYR A 23 -20.58 -9.17 6.33
N TYR A 24 -19.98 -8.07 5.88
CA TYR A 24 -19.71 -7.88 4.45
C TYR A 24 -18.65 -8.83 3.92
N GLY A 25 -17.70 -9.24 4.75
CA GLY A 25 -16.78 -10.34 4.40
C GLY A 25 -17.54 -11.62 4.03
N LYS A 26 -18.53 -12.02 4.84
CA LYS A 26 -19.40 -13.16 4.53
C LYS A 26 -20.16 -12.97 3.19
N GLU A 27 -20.66 -11.75 2.93
CA GLU A 27 -21.34 -11.44 1.66
C GLU A 27 -20.37 -11.55 0.47
N ILE A 28 -19.10 -11.09 0.61
CA ILE A 28 -18.06 -11.26 -0.42
C ILE A 28 -17.83 -12.74 -0.74
N TYR A 29 -17.77 -13.61 0.28
CA TYR A 29 -17.66 -15.06 0.05
C TYR A 29 -18.84 -15.63 -0.73
N ARG A 30 -20.07 -15.09 -0.49
CA ARG A 30 -21.29 -15.54 -1.17
C ARG A 30 -21.40 -15.03 -2.60
N GLU A 31 -21.00 -13.77 -2.84
CA GLU A 31 -21.17 -13.06 -4.10
C GLU A 31 -19.93 -13.13 -5.01
N ALA A 32 -18.86 -13.79 -4.58
CA ALA A 32 -17.64 -13.96 -5.37
C ALA A 32 -17.95 -14.60 -6.74
N PRO A 33 -17.29 -14.15 -7.84
CA PRO A 33 -17.49 -14.77 -9.13
C PRO A 33 -17.12 -16.27 -9.06
N PRO A 34 -17.99 -17.17 -9.54
CA PRO A 34 -17.74 -18.60 -9.44
C PRO A 34 -16.51 -18.99 -10.27
N GLN A 35 -15.69 -19.87 -9.72
CA GLN A 35 -14.62 -20.53 -10.48
C GLN A 35 -15.23 -21.83 -11.07
N PRO A 36 -15.38 -21.92 -12.40
CA PRO A 36 -16.04 -23.07 -13.01
C PRO A 36 -15.18 -24.34 -12.90
N THR A 37 -15.80 -25.50 -13.00
CA THR A 37 -15.09 -26.78 -13.18
C THR A 37 -14.60 -26.95 -14.61
N ARG A 38 -15.29 -26.35 -15.58
CA ARG A 38 -14.94 -26.35 -17.01
C ARG A 38 -15.63 -25.20 -17.75
N VAL A 39 -15.00 -24.77 -18.83
CA VAL A 39 -15.56 -23.85 -19.83
C VAL A 39 -15.72 -24.62 -21.13
N ILE A 40 -16.95 -24.71 -21.64
CA ILE A 40 -17.27 -25.46 -22.87
C ILE A 40 -18.00 -24.58 -23.87
N THR A 41 -17.91 -24.93 -25.12
CA THR A 41 -18.74 -24.35 -26.18
C THR A 41 -20.13 -25.02 -26.23
N THR A 42 -21.10 -24.37 -26.89
CA THR A 42 -22.45 -24.92 -27.08
C THR A 42 -22.51 -26.26 -27.81
N ASP A 43 -21.46 -26.59 -28.58
CA ASP A 43 -21.27 -27.89 -29.25
C ASP A 43 -20.49 -28.90 -28.37
N GLY A 44 -20.19 -28.56 -27.12
CA GLY A 44 -19.61 -29.45 -26.11
C GLY A 44 -18.10 -29.57 -26.11
N LYS A 45 -17.39 -28.77 -26.91
CA LYS A 45 -15.91 -28.73 -26.90
C LYS A 45 -15.40 -27.99 -25.66
N GLU A 46 -14.49 -28.62 -24.90
CA GLU A 46 -13.84 -27.99 -23.76
C GLU A 46 -12.77 -26.97 -24.23
N VAL A 47 -12.82 -25.76 -23.67
CA VAL A 47 -11.88 -24.66 -23.91
C VAL A 47 -10.86 -24.57 -22.79
N PHE A 48 -11.33 -24.58 -21.53
CA PHE A 48 -10.51 -24.56 -20.32
C PHE A 48 -11.09 -25.47 -19.25
N SER A 49 -10.24 -26.15 -18.50
CA SER A 49 -10.61 -26.81 -17.26
C SER A 49 -10.60 -25.82 -16.07
N GLY A 50 -11.32 -26.15 -15.00
CA GLY A 50 -11.27 -25.32 -13.79
C GLY A 50 -9.92 -25.32 -13.09
N LEU A 51 -9.12 -26.35 -13.31
CA LEU A 51 -7.74 -26.40 -12.79
C LEU A 51 -6.83 -25.45 -13.58
N ASP A 52 -7.03 -25.32 -14.91
CA ASP A 52 -6.27 -24.34 -15.71
C ASP A 52 -6.47 -22.92 -15.22
N ILE A 53 -7.70 -22.56 -14.83
CA ILE A 53 -8.03 -21.23 -14.26
C ILE A 53 -7.31 -21.02 -12.92
N LYS A 54 -7.38 -22.01 -12.03
CA LYS A 54 -6.79 -21.91 -10.68
C LYS A 54 -5.26 -21.91 -10.72
N ASP A 55 -4.66 -22.82 -11.48
CA ASP A 55 -3.21 -22.85 -11.65
C ASP A 55 -2.72 -21.68 -12.52
N GLY A 56 -3.56 -21.18 -13.44
CA GLY A 56 -3.29 -19.97 -14.22
C GLY A 56 -3.10 -18.72 -13.35
N MET A 57 -3.90 -18.56 -12.30
CA MET A 57 -3.66 -17.54 -11.29
C MET A 57 -2.29 -17.71 -10.64
N ASN A 58 -1.89 -18.95 -10.32
CA ASN A 58 -0.55 -19.20 -9.75
C ASN A 58 0.58 -18.96 -10.75
N VAL A 59 0.37 -19.19 -12.04
CA VAL A 59 1.35 -18.82 -13.09
C VAL A 59 1.51 -17.30 -13.14
N TRP A 60 0.40 -16.55 -13.21
CA TRP A 60 0.40 -15.09 -13.15
C TRP A 60 1.12 -14.56 -11.90
N GLN A 61 0.83 -15.12 -10.73
CA GLN A 61 1.53 -14.79 -9.48
C GLN A 61 3.02 -15.06 -9.58
N SER A 62 3.42 -16.19 -10.18
CA SER A 62 4.84 -16.58 -10.25
C SER A 62 5.71 -15.63 -11.08
N ILE A 63 5.15 -14.95 -12.08
CA ILE A 63 5.87 -13.94 -12.88
C ILE A 63 5.86 -12.54 -12.27
N GLY A 64 5.29 -12.38 -11.09
CA GLY A 64 5.17 -11.12 -10.38
C GLY A 64 3.74 -10.67 -10.13
N GLY A 65 2.74 -11.29 -10.75
CA GLY A 65 1.33 -11.00 -10.51
C GLY A 65 0.98 -9.53 -10.69
N GLN A 66 0.51 -8.89 -9.62
CA GLN A 66 0.19 -7.46 -9.57
C GLN A 66 1.42 -6.54 -9.77
N GLU A 67 2.63 -7.06 -9.76
CA GLU A 67 3.85 -6.27 -9.98
C GLU A 67 4.21 -6.11 -11.47
N VAL A 68 3.51 -6.77 -12.40
CA VAL A 68 3.73 -6.65 -13.86
C VAL A 68 2.69 -5.73 -14.50
N GLY A 69 1.43 -5.99 -14.23
CA GLY A 69 0.27 -5.22 -14.64
C GLY A 69 -0.76 -5.28 -13.53
N SER A 70 -2.03 -5.09 -13.85
CA SER A 70 -3.10 -5.21 -12.84
C SER A 70 -4.15 -6.24 -13.26
N VAL A 71 -4.93 -6.68 -12.30
CA VAL A 71 -6.17 -7.43 -12.50
C VAL A 71 -7.21 -6.78 -11.60
N TRP A 72 -8.38 -6.47 -12.15
CA TRP A 72 -9.44 -5.75 -11.46
C TRP A 72 -8.95 -4.43 -10.83
N GLY A 73 -8.10 -3.69 -11.54
CA GLY A 73 -7.60 -2.41 -11.12
C GLY A 73 -6.52 -2.42 -10.04
N HIS A 74 -6.15 -3.58 -9.50
CA HIS A 74 -5.07 -3.69 -8.50
C HIS A 74 -3.78 -4.19 -9.13
N GLY A 75 -2.71 -3.42 -8.98
CA GLY A 75 -1.36 -3.79 -9.44
C GLY A 75 -0.59 -2.65 -10.08
N ALA A 76 0.46 -3.01 -10.84
CA ALA A 76 1.41 -2.11 -11.49
C ALA A 76 0.80 -1.33 -12.66
N TYR A 77 1.42 -0.21 -12.99
CA TYR A 77 0.87 0.79 -13.92
C TYR A 77 1.57 0.82 -15.29
N VAL A 78 2.68 0.11 -15.48
CA VAL A 78 3.44 0.10 -16.73
C VAL A 78 2.79 -0.74 -17.81
N ALA A 79 2.26 -1.90 -17.45
CA ALA A 79 1.50 -2.78 -18.32
C ALA A 79 -0.01 -2.57 -18.14
N PRO A 80 -0.87 -3.08 -19.03
CA PRO A 80 -2.31 -2.92 -18.92
C PRO A 80 -2.90 -3.63 -17.69
N ASP A 81 -4.18 -3.37 -17.45
CA ASP A 81 -4.99 -4.27 -16.65
C ASP A 81 -5.40 -5.47 -17.51
N TRP A 82 -4.94 -6.64 -17.13
CA TRP A 82 -5.11 -7.86 -17.94
C TRP A 82 -6.56 -8.27 -18.11
N SER A 83 -7.42 -7.97 -17.13
CA SER A 83 -8.86 -8.22 -17.26
C SER A 83 -9.54 -7.22 -18.20
N ALA A 84 -9.15 -5.94 -18.16
CA ALA A 84 -9.71 -4.92 -19.03
C ALA A 84 -9.21 -5.05 -20.47
N ASP A 85 -7.91 -5.27 -20.68
CA ASP A 85 -7.33 -5.43 -22.02
C ASP A 85 -7.84 -6.71 -22.71
N TRP A 86 -7.91 -7.83 -21.97
CA TRP A 86 -8.52 -9.06 -22.50
C TRP A 86 -9.96 -8.84 -22.93
N LEU A 87 -10.79 -8.22 -22.06
CA LEU A 87 -12.20 -7.97 -22.32
C LEU A 87 -12.39 -7.15 -23.58
N HIS A 88 -11.66 -6.04 -23.70
CA HIS A 88 -11.78 -5.16 -24.85
C HIS A 88 -11.38 -5.86 -26.16
N ARG A 89 -10.25 -6.58 -26.16
CA ARG A 89 -9.79 -7.35 -27.34
C ARG A 89 -10.78 -8.43 -27.75
N GLU A 90 -11.35 -9.16 -26.77
CA GLU A 90 -12.40 -10.16 -26.99
C GLU A 90 -13.63 -9.52 -27.65
N ALA A 91 -14.07 -8.38 -27.09
CA ALA A 91 -15.24 -7.66 -27.59
C ALA A 91 -15.04 -7.10 -29.01
N VAL A 92 -13.88 -6.50 -29.29
CA VAL A 92 -13.56 -5.98 -30.63
C VAL A 92 -13.55 -7.11 -31.66
N PHE A 93 -12.89 -8.24 -31.37
CA PHE A 93 -12.86 -9.39 -32.27
C PHE A 93 -14.26 -9.91 -32.56
N MET A 94 -15.09 -10.07 -31.52
CA MET A 94 -16.48 -10.55 -31.69
C MET A 94 -17.33 -9.53 -32.48
N ALA A 95 -17.18 -8.23 -32.19
CA ALA A 95 -17.87 -7.16 -32.91
C ALA A 95 -17.53 -7.15 -34.40
N ASP A 96 -16.24 -7.28 -34.74
CA ASP A 96 -15.79 -7.36 -36.13
C ASP A 96 -16.39 -8.57 -36.86
N ARG A 97 -16.35 -9.76 -36.23
CA ARG A 97 -16.94 -10.97 -36.81
C ARG A 97 -18.45 -10.85 -37.02
N MET A 98 -19.20 -10.35 -36.02
CA MET A 98 -20.63 -10.11 -36.14
C MET A 98 -20.96 -9.09 -37.23
N SER A 99 -20.10 -8.09 -37.40
CA SER A 99 -20.26 -7.04 -38.41
C SER A 99 -19.97 -7.58 -39.82
N GLU A 100 -18.90 -8.34 -39.99
CA GLU A 100 -18.52 -8.98 -41.26
C GLU A 100 -19.61 -9.95 -41.71
N GLU A 101 -20.15 -10.78 -40.80
CA GLU A 101 -21.23 -11.73 -41.12
C GLU A 101 -22.53 -11.00 -41.51
N LYS A 102 -22.91 -9.91 -40.85
CA LYS A 102 -24.16 -9.23 -41.05
C LYS A 102 -24.15 -8.18 -42.15
N PHE A 103 -23.04 -7.44 -42.28
CA PHE A 103 -22.91 -6.25 -43.14
C PHE A 103 -21.73 -6.28 -44.10
N GLY A 104 -20.85 -7.32 -44.06
CA GLY A 104 -19.71 -7.46 -44.94
C GLY A 104 -18.55 -6.45 -44.70
N LYS A 105 -18.55 -5.76 -43.54
CA LYS A 105 -17.56 -4.75 -43.14
C LYS A 105 -17.17 -4.92 -41.68
N LYS A 106 -16.00 -4.40 -41.31
CA LYS A 106 -15.59 -4.34 -39.91
C LYS A 106 -16.44 -3.37 -39.10
N TYR A 107 -16.48 -3.57 -37.78
CA TYR A 107 -17.31 -2.79 -36.86
C TYR A 107 -17.07 -1.28 -36.98
N GLU A 108 -15.81 -0.84 -37.01
CA GLU A 108 -15.47 0.58 -37.10
C GLU A 108 -15.89 1.25 -38.41
N GLU A 109 -16.02 0.50 -39.48
CA GLU A 109 -16.43 0.99 -40.80
C GLU A 109 -17.97 1.14 -40.95
N LEU A 110 -18.73 0.69 -39.94
CA LEU A 110 -20.19 0.72 -39.99
C LEU A 110 -20.75 2.11 -39.62
N PRO A 111 -21.89 2.54 -40.18
CA PRO A 111 -22.64 3.68 -39.68
C PRO A 111 -23.21 3.41 -38.27
N ASP A 112 -23.56 4.48 -37.55
CA ASP A 112 -23.90 4.44 -36.12
C ASP A 112 -25.09 3.52 -35.80
N ASP A 113 -26.10 3.48 -36.66
CA ASP A 113 -27.29 2.59 -36.50
C ASP A 113 -26.90 1.11 -36.57
N GLN A 114 -26.01 0.76 -37.51
CA GLN A 114 -25.49 -0.59 -37.64
C GLN A 114 -24.53 -0.94 -36.50
N LYS A 115 -23.66 -0.01 -36.11
CA LYS A 115 -22.81 -0.15 -34.89
C LYS A 115 -23.68 -0.44 -33.66
N ALA A 116 -24.76 0.30 -33.48
CA ALA A 116 -25.68 0.10 -32.36
C ALA A 116 -26.30 -1.30 -32.37
N SER A 117 -26.73 -1.80 -33.57
CA SER A 117 -27.28 -3.13 -33.71
C SER A 117 -26.29 -4.26 -33.36
N VAL A 118 -25.05 -4.14 -33.80
CA VAL A 118 -23.97 -5.10 -33.45
C VAL A 118 -23.67 -5.04 -31.96
N ARG A 119 -23.54 -3.84 -31.40
CA ARG A 119 -23.25 -3.63 -29.98
C ARG A 119 -24.30 -4.27 -29.06
N ILE A 120 -25.59 -4.11 -29.39
CA ILE A 120 -26.66 -4.74 -28.61
C ILE A 120 -26.54 -6.28 -28.63
N SER A 121 -26.23 -6.87 -29.80
CA SER A 121 -26.05 -8.31 -29.94
C SER A 121 -24.84 -8.80 -29.13
N LEU A 122 -23.72 -8.08 -29.22
CA LEU A 122 -22.49 -8.35 -28.49
C LEU A 122 -22.70 -8.29 -26.97
N GLN A 123 -23.33 -7.21 -26.49
CA GLN A 123 -23.64 -7.04 -25.07
C GLN A 123 -24.60 -8.13 -24.57
N GLY A 124 -25.60 -8.50 -25.36
CA GLY A 124 -26.50 -9.60 -25.04
C GLY A 124 -25.82 -10.94 -24.88
N GLU A 125 -24.76 -11.19 -25.65
CA GLU A 125 -23.96 -12.41 -25.54
C GLU A 125 -22.97 -12.37 -24.37
N LEU A 126 -22.19 -11.31 -24.25
CA LEU A 126 -21.13 -11.22 -23.25
C LEU A 126 -21.68 -11.09 -21.82
N ARG A 127 -22.75 -10.31 -21.62
CA ARG A 127 -23.33 -10.04 -20.29
C ARG A 127 -24.18 -11.16 -19.74
N LYS A 128 -24.66 -12.05 -20.59
CA LYS A 128 -25.49 -13.20 -20.19
C LYS A 128 -24.70 -14.14 -19.30
N ASN A 129 -25.21 -14.38 -18.09
CA ASN A 129 -24.64 -15.38 -17.21
C ASN A 129 -25.03 -16.79 -17.66
N THR A 130 -24.06 -17.54 -18.15
CA THR A 130 -24.24 -18.93 -18.62
C THR A 130 -23.60 -19.95 -17.68
N TYR A 131 -23.24 -19.52 -16.45
CA TYR A 131 -22.74 -20.42 -15.43
C TYR A 131 -23.87 -21.25 -14.85
N ASP A 132 -23.73 -22.57 -14.96
CA ASP A 132 -24.64 -23.54 -14.32
C ASP A 132 -24.01 -24.00 -12.99
N ALA A 133 -24.65 -23.63 -11.89
CA ALA A 133 -24.16 -23.97 -10.55
C ALA A 133 -24.25 -25.47 -10.23
N ALA A 134 -25.15 -26.23 -10.92
CA ALA A 134 -25.34 -27.67 -10.69
C ALA A 134 -24.16 -28.47 -11.26
N THR A 135 -23.65 -28.06 -12.41
CA THR A 135 -22.51 -28.74 -13.09
C THR A 135 -21.19 -28.02 -12.91
N GLY A 136 -21.21 -26.78 -12.43
CA GLY A 136 -20.04 -25.90 -12.35
C GLY A 136 -19.52 -25.48 -13.71
N THR A 137 -20.36 -25.45 -14.76
CA THR A 137 -19.95 -25.27 -16.14
C THR A 137 -20.29 -23.86 -16.64
N ILE A 138 -19.37 -23.18 -17.31
CA ILE A 138 -19.64 -22.00 -18.13
C ILE A 138 -19.81 -22.47 -19.59
N THR A 139 -20.92 -22.11 -20.23
CA THR A 139 -21.16 -22.42 -21.66
C THR A 139 -21.03 -21.14 -22.48
N ILE A 140 -20.19 -21.16 -23.53
CA ILE A 140 -19.92 -20.02 -24.41
C ILE A 140 -20.27 -20.37 -25.87
N SER A 141 -20.49 -19.35 -26.70
CA SER A 141 -20.70 -19.55 -28.13
C SER A 141 -19.40 -19.97 -28.84
N PRO A 142 -19.49 -20.60 -30.02
CA PRO A 142 -18.31 -20.85 -30.88
C PRO A 142 -17.57 -19.56 -31.24
N LEU A 143 -18.28 -18.46 -31.51
CA LEU A 143 -17.69 -17.14 -31.78
C LEU A 143 -16.85 -16.64 -30.60
N ARG A 144 -17.35 -16.77 -29.39
CA ARG A 144 -16.60 -16.40 -28.18
C ARG A 144 -15.36 -17.30 -27.99
N ALA A 145 -15.47 -18.58 -28.34
CA ALA A 145 -14.31 -19.49 -28.30
C ALA A 145 -13.24 -19.11 -29.32
N GLU A 146 -13.61 -18.62 -30.52
CA GLU A 146 -12.67 -18.06 -31.50
C GLU A 146 -11.97 -16.80 -30.96
N ALA A 147 -12.73 -15.90 -30.30
CA ALA A 147 -12.16 -14.69 -29.67
C ALA A 147 -11.19 -15.03 -28.55
N ILE A 148 -11.49 -16.03 -27.72
CA ILE A 148 -10.57 -16.56 -26.69
C ILE A 148 -9.28 -17.11 -27.33
N ALA A 149 -9.39 -17.86 -28.43
CA ALA A 149 -8.23 -18.39 -29.13
C ALA A 149 -7.35 -17.26 -29.73
N HIS A 150 -7.99 -16.21 -30.27
CA HIS A 150 -7.31 -15.02 -30.79
C HIS A 150 -6.55 -14.30 -29.66
N ASN A 151 -7.20 -14.03 -28.53
CA ASN A 151 -6.56 -13.40 -27.38
C ASN A 151 -5.44 -14.28 -26.80
N SER A 152 -5.69 -15.59 -26.66
CA SER A 152 -4.68 -16.55 -26.18
C SER A 152 -3.41 -16.51 -27.02
N LYS A 153 -3.55 -16.39 -28.35
CA LYS A 153 -2.39 -16.23 -29.25
C LYS A 153 -1.65 -14.92 -28.96
N HIS A 154 -2.36 -13.79 -28.84
CA HIS A 154 -1.75 -12.48 -28.55
C HIS A 154 -0.92 -12.51 -27.26
N TYR A 155 -1.48 -13.03 -26.17
CA TYR A 155 -0.76 -13.09 -24.89
C TYR A 155 0.36 -14.13 -24.89
N SER A 156 0.21 -15.23 -25.63
CA SER A 156 1.31 -16.18 -25.84
C SER A 156 2.47 -15.52 -26.59
N ASP A 157 2.17 -14.76 -27.65
CA ASP A 157 3.19 -14.01 -28.39
C ASP A 157 3.84 -12.92 -27.53
N LEU A 158 3.09 -12.29 -26.59
CA LEU A 158 3.60 -11.25 -25.68
C LEU A 158 4.53 -11.81 -24.61
N PHE A 159 4.12 -12.86 -23.89
CA PHE A 159 4.84 -13.39 -22.72
C PHE A 159 5.88 -14.46 -23.06
N MET A 160 5.77 -15.08 -24.24
CA MET A 160 6.77 -16.02 -24.74
C MET A 160 7.72 -15.31 -25.72
N LYS A 161 7.88 -15.82 -26.91
CA LYS A 161 8.68 -15.21 -27.99
C LYS A 161 7.87 -15.19 -29.25
N GLY A 162 6.90 -14.29 -29.35
CA GLY A 162 6.17 -14.04 -30.58
C GLY A 162 6.89 -13.02 -31.47
N GLU A 163 6.69 -13.13 -32.76
CA GLU A 163 7.15 -12.14 -33.73
C GLU A 163 6.30 -10.86 -33.66
N ASN A 164 6.90 -9.71 -33.94
CA ASN A 164 6.24 -8.39 -34.08
C ASN A 164 5.64 -7.76 -32.80
N LEU A 165 6.00 -8.18 -31.59
CA LEU A 165 5.55 -7.57 -30.34
C LEU A 165 6.70 -6.99 -29.48
N ASP A 166 7.89 -6.80 -30.05
CA ASP A 166 9.04 -6.30 -29.28
C ASP A 166 8.81 -4.89 -28.77
N GLU A 167 8.25 -3.99 -29.60
CA GLU A 167 7.89 -2.62 -29.17
C GLU A 167 6.86 -2.62 -28.05
N LEU A 168 5.86 -3.52 -28.14
CA LEU A 168 4.84 -3.64 -27.11
C LEU A 168 5.41 -4.24 -25.81
N ARG A 169 6.33 -5.20 -25.91
CA ARG A 169 7.06 -5.74 -24.75
C ARG A 169 7.87 -4.66 -24.06
N ASP A 170 8.58 -3.83 -24.82
CA ASP A 170 9.34 -2.70 -24.27
C ASP A 170 8.42 -1.67 -23.59
N ALA A 171 7.29 -1.33 -24.24
CA ALA A 171 6.29 -0.42 -23.67
C ALA A 171 5.73 -0.90 -22.34
N TYR A 172 5.59 -2.22 -22.17
CA TYR A 172 5.07 -2.85 -20.96
C TYR A 172 6.16 -3.35 -20.01
N ALA A 173 7.42 -3.11 -20.32
CA ALA A 173 8.59 -3.58 -19.58
C ALA A 173 8.59 -5.10 -19.30
N ILE A 174 8.12 -5.88 -20.27
CA ILE A 174 8.04 -7.35 -20.21
C ILE A 174 9.15 -7.96 -21.05
N PRO A 175 10.14 -8.65 -20.48
CA PRO A 175 11.16 -9.35 -21.27
C PRO A 175 10.56 -10.47 -22.10
N ALA A 176 11.12 -10.72 -23.30
CA ALA A 176 10.77 -11.90 -24.08
C ALA A 176 11.04 -13.17 -23.25
N ASN A 177 10.25 -14.23 -23.49
CA ASN A 177 10.33 -15.50 -22.75
C ASN A 177 10.15 -15.37 -21.23
N THR A 178 9.34 -14.41 -20.76
CA THR A 178 8.90 -14.33 -19.35
C THR A 178 8.24 -15.64 -18.92
N ILE A 179 7.47 -16.27 -19.82
CA ILE A 179 6.96 -17.65 -19.68
C ILE A 179 7.58 -18.48 -20.81
N LYS A 180 8.10 -19.67 -20.45
CA LYS A 180 8.78 -20.57 -21.40
C LYS A 180 7.98 -21.85 -21.68
N ASP A 181 7.03 -22.18 -20.83
CA ASP A 181 6.24 -23.40 -20.85
C ASP A 181 4.86 -23.09 -21.43
N GLU A 182 4.52 -23.71 -22.58
CA GLU A 182 3.23 -23.54 -23.24
C GLU A 182 2.05 -23.94 -22.35
N LYS A 183 2.20 -24.96 -21.50
CA LYS A 183 1.17 -25.35 -20.56
C LYS A 183 0.91 -24.26 -19.52
N ARG A 184 1.97 -23.65 -18.98
CA ARG A 184 1.83 -22.49 -18.09
C ARG A 184 1.15 -21.33 -18.80
N MET A 185 1.49 -21.07 -20.06
CA MET A 185 0.85 -20.01 -20.85
C MET A 185 -0.63 -20.27 -21.07
N HIS A 186 -1.00 -21.51 -21.42
CA HIS A 186 -2.40 -21.92 -21.54
C HIS A 186 -3.19 -21.70 -20.23
N MET A 187 -2.62 -22.10 -19.10
CA MET A 187 -3.23 -21.87 -17.78
C MET A 187 -3.40 -20.36 -17.50
N MET A 188 -2.39 -19.54 -17.78
CA MET A 188 -2.48 -18.09 -17.57
C MET A 188 -3.56 -17.45 -18.45
N ASN A 189 -3.69 -17.86 -19.69
CA ASN A 189 -4.78 -17.44 -20.58
C ASN A 189 -6.15 -17.82 -20.02
N ALA A 190 -6.29 -18.99 -19.39
CA ALA A 190 -7.52 -19.41 -18.74
C ALA A 190 -7.88 -18.50 -17.55
N PHE A 191 -6.89 -18.07 -16.77
CA PHE A 191 -7.09 -17.12 -15.68
C PHE A 191 -7.45 -15.72 -16.19
N PHE A 192 -6.80 -15.21 -17.23
CA PHE A 192 -7.13 -13.91 -17.83
C PHE A 192 -8.54 -13.93 -18.41
N PHE A 193 -8.91 -15.00 -19.12
CA PHE A 193 -10.31 -15.18 -19.57
C PHE A 193 -11.30 -15.13 -18.39
N TRP A 194 -11.08 -15.91 -17.32
CA TRP A 194 -11.99 -15.94 -16.18
C TRP A 194 -12.11 -14.59 -15.48
N SER A 195 -11.00 -13.89 -15.28
CA SER A 195 -11.01 -12.57 -14.66
C SER A 195 -11.77 -11.54 -15.52
N SER A 196 -11.63 -11.61 -16.83
CA SER A 196 -12.36 -10.81 -17.82
C SER A 196 -13.85 -11.19 -17.88
N TRP A 197 -14.15 -12.49 -17.86
CA TRP A 197 -15.52 -12.99 -17.80
C TRP A 197 -16.29 -12.42 -16.58
N ALA A 198 -15.66 -12.37 -15.43
CA ALA A 198 -16.25 -11.77 -14.23
C ALA A 198 -16.52 -10.25 -14.39
N CYS A 199 -15.73 -9.55 -15.22
CA CYS A 199 -15.91 -8.12 -15.48
C CYS A 199 -17.14 -7.80 -16.33
N VAL A 200 -17.61 -8.73 -17.14
CA VAL A 200 -18.70 -8.47 -18.09
C VAL A 200 -19.98 -9.26 -17.79
N THR A 201 -19.87 -10.39 -17.11
CA THR A 201 -21.03 -11.26 -16.83
C THR A 201 -21.86 -10.73 -15.67
N GLN A 202 -23.16 -10.62 -15.87
CA GLN A 202 -24.11 -10.16 -14.87
C GLN A 202 -24.25 -11.17 -13.73
N ARG A 203 -24.42 -10.66 -12.52
CA ARG A 203 -24.77 -11.47 -11.35
C ARG A 203 -26.17 -12.06 -11.51
N PRO A 204 -26.44 -13.24 -10.95
CA PRO A 204 -27.78 -13.83 -11.01
C PRO A 204 -28.83 -12.87 -10.48
N GLY A 205 -29.82 -12.53 -11.33
CA GLY A 205 -30.95 -11.65 -10.98
C GLY A 205 -30.58 -10.16 -10.80
N GLN A 206 -29.43 -9.73 -11.25
CA GLN A 206 -28.96 -8.32 -11.16
C GLN A 206 -28.52 -7.81 -12.54
N GLU A 207 -28.60 -6.50 -12.75
CA GLU A 207 -28.11 -5.86 -13.98
C GLU A 207 -26.61 -5.49 -13.93
N ILE A 208 -25.98 -5.64 -12.77
CA ILE A 208 -24.56 -5.38 -12.56
C ILE A 208 -23.72 -6.65 -12.69
N THR A 209 -22.47 -6.49 -13.12
CA THR A 209 -21.50 -7.59 -13.25
C THR A 209 -20.91 -7.99 -11.90
N TYR A 210 -20.15 -9.09 -11.86
CA TYR A 210 -19.44 -9.52 -10.64
C TYR A 210 -18.47 -8.47 -10.11
N THR A 211 -17.96 -7.58 -10.97
CA THR A 211 -17.06 -6.46 -10.62
C THR A 211 -17.77 -5.10 -10.63
N ASN A 212 -19.08 -5.04 -10.39
CA ASN A 212 -19.88 -3.80 -10.35
C ASN A 212 -19.77 -2.97 -11.64
N ASN A 213 -19.87 -3.60 -12.81
CA ASN A 213 -19.71 -3.01 -14.15
C ASN A 213 -18.32 -2.40 -14.44
N TRP A 214 -17.29 -2.76 -13.66
CA TRP A 214 -15.92 -2.37 -13.97
C TRP A 214 -15.28 -3.43 -14.89
N PRO A 215 -14.37 -3.08 -15.81
CA PRO A 215 -13.86 -1.73 -16.13
C PRO A 215 -14.84 -0.92 -16.98
N PRO A 216 -14.73 0.43 -16.97
CA PRO A 216 -15.46 1.27 -17.94
C PRO A 216 -15.13 0.87 -19.38
N ASP A 217 -16.11 0.37 -20.10
CA ASP A 217 -16.04 0.05 -21.52
C ASP A 217 -17.44 0.04 -22.13
N LYS A 218 -17.73 1.06 -22.96
CA LYS A 218 -19.05 1.25 -23.60
C LYS A 218 -19.39 0.14 -24.59
N LEU A 219 -18.38 -0.50 -25.20
CA LEU A 219 -18.58 -1.56 -26.18
C LEU A 219 -19.27 -2.77 -25.54
N VAL A 220 -18.89 -3.14 -24.32
CA VAL A 220 -19.44 -4.27 -23.57
C VAL A 220 -20.60 -3.89 -22.64
N GLY A 221 -20.98 -2.61 -22.60
CA GLY A 221 -22.07 -2.11 -21.75
C GLY A 221 -21.68 -1.93 -20.27
N ASN A 222 -20.40 -1.81 -19.96
CA ASN A 222 -19.92 -1.46 -18.64
C ASN A 222 -19.93 0.07 -18.51
N GLU A 223 -20.99 0.59 -17.89
CA GLU A 223 -21.19 2.01 -17.66
C GLU A 223 -21.43 2.29 -16.17
N ALA A 224 -21.07 3.52 -15.75
CA ALA A 224 -21.29 3.99 -14.40
C ALA A 224 -22.79 4.07 -14.09
N THR A 225 -23.20 3.50 -12.96
CA THR A 225 -24.59 3.53 -12.52
C THR A 225 -24.93 4.85 -11.81
N GLY A 226 -26.21 5.24 -11.82
CA GLY A 226 -26.69 6.40 -11.04
C GLY A 226 -26.40 6.27 -9.53
N SER A 227 -26.33 5.05 -9.02
CA SER A 227 -25.94 4.74 -7.65
C SER A 227 -24.52 5.22 -7.32
N LEU A 228 -23.56 5.07 -8.25
CA LEU A 228 -22.18 5.55 -8.06
C LEU A 228 -22.14 7.06 -7.84
N ILE A 229 -22.90 7.82 -8.64
CA ILE A 229 -22.97 9.28 -8.55
C ILE A 229 -23.60 9.70 -7.20
N LEU A 230 -24.76 9.11 -6.87
CA LEU A 230 -25.49 9.41 -5.64
C LEU A 230 -24.62 9.18 -4.39
N TRP A 231 -24.02 8.00 -4.29
CA TRP A 231 -23.21 7.63 -3.13
C TRP A 231 -21.87 8.37 -3.07
N THR A 232 -21.33 8.81 -4.21
CA THR A 232 -20.18 9.73 -4.23
C THR A 232 -20.55 11.08 -3.60
N GLY A 233 -21.70 11.66 -4.00
CA GLY A 233 -22.21 12.89 -3.38
C GLY A 233 -22.42 12.71 -1.87
N PHE A 234 -22.99 11.58 -1.45
CA PHE A 234 -23.16 11.26 -0.04
C PHE A 234 -21.81 11.16 0.70
N SER A 235 -20.79 10.53 0.12
CA SER A 235 -19.46 10.41 0.75
C SER A 235 -18.80 11.77 0.97
N VAL A 236 -18.95 12.70 0.02
CA VAL A 236 -18.44 14.07 0.17
C VAL A 236 -19.16 14.81 1.32
N ILE A 237 -20.49 14.72 1.36
CA ILE A 237 -21.29 15.34 2.43
C ILE A 237 -20.91 14.75 3.79
N LEU A 238 -20.79 13.44 3.88
CA LEU A 238 -20.42 12.75 5.13
C LEU A 238 -19.00 13.14 5.59
N LEU A 239 -18.04 13.25 4.67
CA LEU A 239 -16.69 13.73 5.00
C LEU A 239 -16.71 15.17 5.55
N LEU A 240 -17.39 16.09 4.85
CA LEU A 240 -17.47 17.49 5.30
C LEU A 240 -18.18 17.61 6.66
N ALA A 241 -19.26 16.87 6.87
CA ALA A 241 -19.95 16.80 8.15
C ALA A 241 -19.04 16.23 9.26
N GLY A 242 -18.29 15.17 8.95
CA GLY A 242 -17.34 14.56 9.88
C GLY A 242 -16.21 15.52 10.28
N ILE A 243 -15.58 16.19 9.31
CA ILE A 243 -14.57 17.24 9.57
C ILE A 243 -15.18 18.36 10.45
N GLY A 244 -16.37 18.83 10.09
CA GLY A 244 -17.08 19.87 10.86
C GLY A 244 -17.34 19.46 12.31
N LEU A 245 -17.80 18.23 12.55
CA LEU A 245 -18.02 17.68 13.88
C LEU A 245 -16.74 17.54 14.68
N LEU A 246 -15.66 17.04 14.07
CA LEU A 246 -14.36 16.92 14.73
C LEU A 246 -13.77 18.29 15.08
N ALA A 247 -13.85 19.25 14.14
CA ALA A 247 -13.40 20.62 14.38
C ALA A 247 -14.21 21.31 15.48
N PHE A 248 -15.54 21.17 15.48
CA PHE A 248 -16.40 21.68 16.54
C PHE A 248 -16.07 21.06 17.90
N TYR A 249 -15.94 19.71 17.94
CA TYR A 249 -15.55 19.03 19.18
C TYR A 249 -14.20 19.52 19.71
N TYR A 250 -13.22 19.69 18.83
CA TYR A 250 -11.92 20.25 19.20
C TYR A 250 -12.05 21.66 19.77
N ALA A 251 -12.74 22.56 19.07
CA ALA A 251 -12.91 23.95 19.49
C ALA A 251 -13.61 24.07 20.85
N VAL A 252 -14.65 23.26 21.09
CA VAL A 252 -15.39 23.29 22.38
C VAL A 252 -14.56 22.75 23.55
N ASN A 253 -13.69 21.76 23.31
CA ASN A 253 -12.93 21.12 24.38
C ASN A 253 -11.54 21.72 24.62
N HIS A 254 -11.03 22.56 23.69
CA HIS A 254 -9.73 23.23 23.79
C HIS A 254 -9.84 24.73 24.15
N GLY A 255 -11.04 25.24 24.47
CA GLY A 255 -11.27 26.63 24.81
C GLY A 255 -10.82 27.06 26.21
N ASP A 256 -10.52 26.12 27.10
CA ASP A 256 -9.95 26.43 28.41
C ASP A 256 -8.43 26.46 28.31
N GLU A 257 -7.80 27.56 28.69
CA GLU A 257 -6.36 27.74 28.78
C GLU A 257 -5.72 26.52 29.43
N VAL A 258 -5.07 25.68 28.61
CA VAL A 258 -4.24 24.61 29.12
C VAL A 258 -3.05 25.29 29.79
N GLU A 259 -3.01 25.27 31.13
CA GLU A 259 -1.85 25.70 31.90
C GLU A 259 -0.61 25.00 31.28
N HIS A 260 0.25 25.79 30.65
CA HIS A 260 1.46 25.26 30.06
C HIS A 260 2.37 24.77 31.19
N ASP A 261 2.51 23.46 31.32
CA ASP A 261 3.52 22.89 32.20
C ASP A 261 4.91 23.46 31.82
N LYS A 262 5.64 23.86 32.86
CA LYS A 262 6.99 24.36 32.66
C LYS A 262 7.82 23.21 32.04
N LEU A 263 8.35 23.45 30.87
CA LEU A 263 9.32 22.52 30.24
C LEU A 263 10.34 22.03 31.27
N PRO A 264 10.75 20.75 31.19
CA PRO A 264 11.86 20.26 31.99
C PRO A 264 13.08 21.16 31.79
N LYS A 265 13.72 21.53 32.90
CA LYS A 265 14.92 22.40 32.85
C LYS A 265 16.09 21.74 32.11
N LEU A 266 16.15 20.40 32.16
CA LEU A 266 17.19 19.58 31.56
C LEU A 266 16.55 18.60 30.58
N ASP A 267 17.33 18.18 29.57
CA ASP A 267 16.97 17.13 28.65
C ASP A 267 16.60 15.83 29.40
N PRO A 268 15.37 15.32 29.32
CA PRO A 268 14.94 14.12 30.02
C PRO A 268 15.74 12.85 29.65
N LEU A 269 16.44 12.86 28.53
CA LEU A 269 17.27 11.74 28.06
C LEU A 269 18.76 11.93 28.38
N LEU A 270 19.17 13.08 28.94
CA LEU A 270 20.59 13.40 29.18
C LEU A 270 21.27 12.41 30.15
N GLY A 271 20.52 11.87 31.10
CA GLY A 271 20.99 10.88 32.09
C GLY A 271 20.77 9.43 31.68
N LEU A 272 20.24 9.18 30.49
CA LEU A 272 19.95 7.83 30.03
C LEU A 272 21.26 7.05 29.80
N SER A 273 21.43 5.96 30.52
CA SER A 273 22.52 5.01 30.31
C SER A 273 21.99 3.86 29.45
N PRO A 274 22.39 3.77 28.18
CA PRO A 274 21.86 2.72 27.30
C PRO A 274 22.19 1.32 27.81
N THR A 275 21.17 0.49 27.92
CA THR A 275 21.36 -0.93 28.26
C THR A 275 21.95 -1.71 27.10
N PRO A 276 22.45 -2.96 27.32
CA PRO A 276 22.95 -3.80 26.24
C PRO A 276 21.92 -4.07 25.13
N SER A 277 20.62 -4.23 25.45
CA SER A 277 19.59 -4.41 24.44
C SER A 277 19.29 -3.14 23.67
N MET A 278 19.28 -1.97 24.33
CA MET A 278 19.16 -0.67 23.65
C MET A 278 20.33 -0.45 22.69
N SER A 279 21.55 -0.73 23.12
CA SER A 279 22.76 -0.62 22.26
C SER A 279 22.70 -1.57 21.06
N ALA A 280 22.10 -2.75 21.23
CA ALA A 280 21.90 -3.71 20.14
C ALA A 280 20.95 -3.20 19.04
N THR A 281 20.07 -2.23 19.30
CA THR A 281 19.17 -1.65 18.29
C THR A 281 19.90 -0.80 17.26
N LEU A 282 21.09 -0.27 17.56
CA LEU A 282 21.85 0.60 16.65
C LEU A 282 22.12 -0.05 15.28
N LYS A 283 22.36 -1.37 15.24
CA LYS A 283 22.62 -2.07 13.98
C LYS A 283 21.38 -2.19 13.10
N TYR A 284 20.17 -2.15 13.65
CA TYR A 284 18.93 -2.09 12.88
C TYR A 284 18.87 -0.80 12.05
N PHE A 285 19.30 0.35 12.62
CA PHE A 285 19.32 1.61 11.90
C PHE A 285 20.38 1.66 10.79
N TRP A 286 21.47 0.91 10.90
CA TRP A 286 22.39 0.71 9.78
C TRP A 286 21.71 -0.04 8.63
N VAL A 287 20.94 -1.07 8.94
CA VAL A 287 20.16 -1.81 7.95
C VAL A 287 19.08 -0.92 7.35
N VAL A 288 18.38 -0.11 8.16
CA VAL A 288 17.41 0.89 7.68
C VAL A 288 18.02 1.79 6.61
N CYS A 289 19.19 2.40 6.90
CA CYS A 289 19.88 3.25 5.93
C CYS A 289 20.30 2.49 4.65
N ALA A 290 20.81 1.27 4.79
CA ALA A 290 21.22 0.45 3.65
C ALA A 290 20.01 0.07 2.77
N LEU A 291 18.90 -0.38 3.38
CA LEU A 291 17.68 -0.74 2.65
C LEU A 291 17.05 0.46 1.95
N MET A 292 17.03 1.65 2.58
CA MET A 292 16.57 2.89 1.93
C MET A 292 17.38 3.20 0.66
N VAL A 293 18.69 3.12 0.74
CA VAL A 293 19.57 3.40 -0.42
C VAL A 293 19.31 2.39 -1.53
N VAL A 294 19.24 1.09 -1.21
CA VAL A 294 18.94 0.04 -2.21
C VAL A 294 17.54 0.23 -2.80
N GLN A 295 16.54 0.57 -1.97
CA GLN A 295 15.19 0.84 -2.43
C GLN A 295 15.14 1.95 -3.47
N VAL A 296 15.82 3.07 -3.22
CA VAL A 296 15.83 4.22 -4.14
C VAL A 296 16.53 3.86 -5.45
N ILE A 297 17.64 3.12 -5.40
CA ILE A 297 18.31 2.61 -6.62
C ILE A 297 17.37 1.72 -7.44
N LEU A 298 16.67 0.78 -6.79
CA LEU A 298 15.72 -0.10 -7.47
C LEU A 298 14.50 0.68 -8.01
N GLY A 299 14.06 1.74 -7.31
CA GLY A 299 13.03 2.65 -7.79
C GLY A 299 13.45 3.36 -9.07
N ALA A 300 14.70 3.84 -9.15
CA ALA A 300 15.26 4.44 -10.35
C ALA A 300 15.31 3.44 -11.52
N VAL A 301 15.80 2.21 -11.27
CA VAL A 301 15.83 1.14 -12.29
C VAL A 301 14.41 0.83 -12.80
N THR A 302 13.44 0.72 -11.89
CA THR A 302 12.03 0.46 -12.21
C THR A 302 11.45 1.58 -13.08
N ALA A 303 11.72 2.85 -12.73
CA ALA A 303 11.25 4.00 -13.49
C ALA A 303 11.83 4.02 -14.92
N HIS A 304 13.12 3.75 -15.07
CA HIS A 304 13.78 3.69 -16.37
C HIS A 304 13.23 2.58 -17.26
N TYR A 305 12.97 1.38 -16.74
CA TYR A 305 12.29 0.34 -17.50
C TYR A 305 10.91 0.77 -18.00
N GLY A 306 10.16 1.49 -17.19
CA GLY A 306 8.84 1.97 -17.56
C GLY A 306 8.83 3.10 -18.59
N VAL A 307 9.94 3.83 -18.74
CA VAL A 307 10.03 5.01 -19.64
C VAL A 307 10.82 4.71 -20.91
N GLU A 308 12.01 4.10 -20.79
CA GLU A 308 12.91 3.84 -21.92
C GLU A 308 12.94 2.37 -22.37
N GLY A 309 12.21 1.50 -21.71
CA GLY A 309 12.20 0.07 -22.02
C GLY A 309 13.37 -0.69 -21.41
N THR A 310 13.48 -1.97 -21.79
CA THR A 310 14.40 -2.94 -21.17
C THR A 310 15.87 -2.76 -21.59
N ALA A 311 16.15 -2.04 -22.68
CA ALA A 311 17.49 -1.84 -23.23
C ALA A 311 18.24 -0.60 -22.69
N PHE A 312 17.61 0.21 -21.83
CA PHE A 312 18.15 1.50 -21.37
C PHE A 312 19.60 1.45 -20.89
N TYR A 313 19.99 0.42 -20.13
CA TYR A 313 21.34 0.35 -19.54
C TYR A 313 22.43 -0.09 -20.49
N GLY A 314 22.14 -0.39 -21.77
CA GLY A 314 23.12 -0.82 -22.77
C GLY A 314 23.71 -2.22 -22.53
N PHE A 315 23.22 -2.95 -21.54
CA PHE A 315 23.50 -4.36 -21.26
C PHE A 315 22.20 -5.05 -20.79
N PRO A 316 22.06 -6.38 -20.94
CA PRO A 316 20.78 -7.07 -20.73
C PRO A 316 20.42 -7.22 -19.24
N LEU A 317 20.32 -6.10 -18.50
CA LEU A 317 19.97 -6.09 -17.09
C LEU A 317 18.60 -6.73 -16.86
N ALA A 318 17.62 -6.47 -17.74
CA ALA A 318 16.26 -6.98 -17.63
C ALA A 318 16.17 -8.52 -17.74
N GLU A 319 17.16 -9.19 -18.33
CA GLU A 319 17.24 -10.65 -18.32
C GLU A 319 17.54 -11.25 -16.95
N TYR A 320 18.19 -10.50 -16.06
CA TYR A 320 18.57 -10.91 -14.70
C TYR A 320 17.71 -10.25 -13.63
N LEU A 321 17.35 -9.00 -13.84
CA LEU A 321 16.52 -8.19 -12.94
C LEU A 321 15.39 -7.51 -13.75
N PRO A 322 14.36 -8.26 -14.16
CA PRO A 322 13.24 -7.69 -14.90
C PRO A 322 12.46 -6.69 -14.06
N TYR A 323 11.64 -5.85 -14.71
CA TYR A 323 10.79 -4.85 -14.08
C TYR A 323 10.00 -5.39 -12.88
N SER A 324 9.38 -6.57 -13.00
CA SER A 324 8.61 -7.17 -11.92
C SER A 324 9.46 -7.44 -10.67
N VAL A 325 10.73 -7.84 -10.82
CA VAL A 325 11.66 -8.03 -9.70
C VAL A 325 12.06 -6.70 -9.08
N THR A 326 12.47 -5.73 -9.91
CA THR A 326 12.93 -4.43 -9.39
C THR A 326 11.81 -3.69 -8.68
N ARG A 327 10.58 -3.74 -9.22
CA ARG A 327 9.40 -3.15 -8.60
C ARG A 327 9.02 -3.87 -7.30
N THR A 328 8.94 -5.20 -7.32
CA THR A 328 8.68 -6.00 -6.10
C THR A 328 9.68 -5.66 -5.00
N TRP A 329 10.96 -5.67 -5.32
CA TRP A 329 11.99 -5.38 -4.34
C TRP A 329 11.94 -3.92 -3.86
N HIS A 330 11.65 -2.97 -4.76
CA HIS A 330 11.45 -1.57 -4.37
C HIS A 330 10.34 -1.42 -3.32
N VAL A 331 9.18 -2.03 -3.55
CA VAL A 331 8.04 -2.00 -2.63
C VAL A 331 8.35 -2.73 -1.32
N GLN A 332 8.88 -3.95 -1.39
CA GLN A 332 9.18 -4.77 -0.21
C GLN A 332 10.28 -4.14 0.66
N LEU A 333 11.32 -3.56 0.06
CA LEU A 333 12.36 -2.86 0.82
C LEU A 333 11.82 -1.63 1.55
N GLY A 334 10.86 -0.92 0.94
CA GLY A 334 10.15 0.16 1.62
C GLY A 334 9.47 -0.31 2.90
N ILE A 335 8.70 -1.38 2.82
CA ILE A 335 8.03 -1.99 3.98
C ILE A 335 9.05 -2.47 5.01
N PHE A 336 10.11 -3.16 4.57
CA PHE A 336 11.12 -3.71 5.47
C PHE A 336 11.88 -2.64 6.25
N TRP A 337 12.37 -1.56 5.62
CA TRP A 337 13.12 -0.56 6.38
C TRP A 337 12.22 0.29 7.29
N ILE A 338 10.99 0.61 6.87
CA ILE A 338 10.01 1.29 7.71
C ILE A 338 9.72 0.45 8.95
N ALA A 339 9.31 -0.82 8.76
CA ALA A 339 9.04 -1.73 9.85
C ALA A 339 10.26 -1.95 10.75
N THR A 340 11.46 -2.11 10.18
CA THR A 340 12.72 -2.27 10.93
C THR A 340 13.00 -1.08 11.84
N SER A 341 12.78 0.16 11.35
CA SER A 341 12.95 1.37 12.17
C SER A 341 11.98 1.41 13.35
N TRP A 342 10.73 1.03 13.13
CA TRP A 342 9.69 1.01 14.16
C TRP A 342 9.92 -0.10 15.19
N LEU A 343 10.27 -1.31 14.73
CA LEU A 343 10.63 -2.44 15.61
C LEU A 343 11.82 -2.08 16.51
N ALA A 344 12.86 -1.48 15.94
CA ALA A 344 14.05 -1.05 16.70
C ALA A 344 13.70 0.02 17.73
N THR A 345 12.83 0.97 17.35
CA THR A 345 12.37 2.03 18.26
C THR A 345 11.56 1.45 19.42
N GLY A 346 10.65 0.51 19.17
CA GLY A 346 9.90 -0.19 20.21
C GLY A 346 10.79 -0.95 21.19
N LEU A 347 11.82 -1.64 20.67
CA LEU A 347 12.82 -2.35 21.48
C LEU A 347 13.70 -1.40 22.31
N PHE A 348 13.97 -0.19 21.81
CA PHE A 348 14.69 0.85 22.54
C PHE A 348 13.83 1.48 23.63
N ILE A 349 12.59 1.88 23.30
CA ILE A 349 11.69 2.59 24.23
C ILE A 349 11.34 1.72 25.43
N SER A 350 11.13 0.42 25.24
CA SER A 350 10.64 -0.47 26.30
C SER A 350 11.53 -0.51 27.54
N PRO A 351 12.87 -0.77 27.45
CA PRO A 351 13.75 -0.67 28.62
C PRO A 351 14.02 0.79 29.03
N ALA A 352 14.01 1.76 28.08
CA ALA A 352 14.21 3.17 28.42
C ALA A 352 13.12 3.73 29.35
N VAL A 353 11.87 3.25 29.19
CA VAL A 353 10.71 3.67 30.01
C VAL A 353 10.68 2.97 31.34
N SER A 354 10.95 1.66 31.36
CA SER A 354 10.85 0.83 32.56
C SER A 354 12.09 0.92 33.47
N GLY A 355 13.22 1.36 32.94
CA GLY A 355 14.50 1.26 33.62
C GLY A 355 14.95 -0.19 33.88
N HIS A 356 14.35 -1.17 33.18
CA HIS A 356 14.53 -2.60 33.42
C HIS A 356 15.03 -3.34 32.18
N GLU A 357 16.13 -4.06 32.35
CA GLU A 357 16.72 -4.96 31.35
C GLU A 357 16.47 -6.42 31.75
N PRO A 358 15.51 -7.14 31.14
CA PRO A 358 15.28 -8.55 31.42
C PRO A 358 16.50 -9.41 31.06
N LYS A 359 16.70 -10.54 31.74
CA LYS A 359 17.78 -11.48 31.40
C LYS A 359 17.68 -11.91 29.93
N PHE A 360 18.80 -11.96 29.22
CA PHE A 360 18.88 -12.33 27.80
C PHE A 360 18.13 -11.39 26.83
N GLN A 361 17.74 -10.18 27.26
CA GLN A 361 17.06 -9.22 26.37
C GLN A 361 17.94 -8.88 25.16
N ALA A 362 19.20 -8.54 25.37
CA ALA A 362 20.13 -8.25 24.30
C ALA A 362 20.34 -9.44 23.35
N ALA A 363 20.36 -10.68 23.87
CA ALA A 363 20.44 -11.87 23.04
C ALA A 363 19.19 -12.03 22.15
N GLY A 364 17.98 -11.80 22.71
CA GLY A 364 16.72 -11.81 21.95
C GLY A 364 16.68 -10.76 20.85
N VAL A 365 17.12 -9.52 21.14
CA VAL A 365 17.24 -8.43 20.16
C VAL A 365 18.24 -8.82 19.05
N ASN A 366 19.39 -9.41 19.40
CA ASN A 366 20.36 -9.87 18.42
C ASN A 366 19.81 -11.01 17.53
N PHE A 367 19.10 -11.96 18.14
CA PHE A 367 18.47 -13.05 17.40
C PHE A 367 17.42 -12.54 16.41
N LEU A 368 16.55 -11.63 16.86
CA LEU A 368 15.55 -11.00 16.00
C LEU A 368 16.21 -10.24 14.82
N PHE A 369 17.34 -9.59 15.06
CA PHE A 369 18.11 -8.91 14.01
C PHE A 369 18.60 -9.91 12.93
N VAL A 370 19.16 -11.03 13.33
CA VAL A 370 19.63 -12.07 12.39
C VAL A 370 18.44 -12.66 11.63
N ALA A 371 17.33 -12.95 12.32
CA ALA A 371 16.11 -13.44 11.69
C ALA A 371 15.58 -12.47 10.65
N LEU A 372 15.57 -11.15 10.95
CA LEU A 372 15.18 -10.10 10.01
C LEU A 372 16.05 -10.12 8.74
N LEU A 373 17.38 -10.22 8.87
CA LEU A 373 18.27 -10.28 7.71
C LEU A 373 18.01 -11.53 6.86
N ILE A 374 17.77 -12.68 7.48
CA ILE A 374 17.44 -13.92 6.78
C ILE A 374 16.12 -13.77 6.03
N ILE A 375 15.09 -13.14 6.64
CA ILE A 375 13.80 -12.89 5.98
C ILE A 375 13.99 -11.97 4.78
N VAL A 376 14.68 -10.84 4.94
CA VAL A 376 14.90 -9.88 3.86
C VAL A 376 15.61 -10.55 2.69
N VAL A 377 16.78 -11.13 2.91
CA VAL A 377 17.59 -11.72 1.83
C VAL A 377 16.89 -12.93 1.23
N GLY A 378 16.34 -13.82 2.07
CA GLY A 378 15.70 -15.05 1.63
C GLY A 378 14.42 -14.81 0.84
N SER A 379 13.56 -13.87 1.29
CA SER A 379 12.33 -13.55 0.58
C SER A 379 12.59 -12.88 -0.77
N LEU A 380 13.52 -11.94 -0.84
CA LEU A 380 13.91 -11.30 -2.11
C LEU A 380 14.50 -12.32 -3.09
N ALA A 381 15.37 -13.21 -2.63
CA ALA A 381 15.90 -14.30 -3.46
C ALA A 381 14.80 -15.24 -3.93
N GLY A 382 13.85 -15.59 -3.06
CA GLY A 382 12.70 -16.43 -3.41
C GLY A 382 11.81 -15.79 -4.47
N GLN A 383 11.49 -14.51 -4.34
CA GLN A 383 10.72 -13.73 -5.33
C GLN A 383 11.43 -13.72 -6.69
N TRP A 384 12.73 -13.46 -6.71
CA TRP A 384 13.53 -13.53 -7.92
C TRP A 384 13.49 -14.93 -8.56
N MET A 385 13.66 -15.99 -7.77
CA MET A 385 13.57 -17.37 -8.28
C MET A 385 12.20 -17.67 -8.88
N GLY A 386 11.12 -17.17 -8.30
CA GLY A 386 9.76 -17.28 -8.82
C GLY A 386 9.63 -16.62 -10.18
N VAL A 387 9.95 -15.32 -10.27
CA VAL A 387 9.86 -14.53 -11.50
C VAL A 387 10.74 -15.11 -12.62
N MET A 388 11.93 -15.55 -12.29
CA MET A 388 12.85 -16.20 -13.24
C MET A 388 12.43 -17.64 -13.61
N GLN A 389 11.23 -18.08 -13.19
CA GLN A 389 10.64 -19.39 -13.50
C GLN A 389 11.53 -20.58 -13.07
N LYS A 390 12.30 -20.42 -11.99
CA LYS A 390 13.17 -21.47 -11.42
C LYS A 390 12.45 -22.38 -10.43
N LEU A 391 11.20 -22.02 -10.05
CA LEU A 391 10.38 -22.75 -9.11
C LEU A 391 9.16 -23.36 -9.80
N GLY A 392 8.76 -24.56 -9.36
CA GLY A 392 7.44 -25.11 -9.65
C GLY A 392 6.36 -24.28 -8.93
N LEU A 393 5.09 -24.36 -9.37
CA LEU A 393 4.01 -23.50 -8.83
C LEU A 393 3.80 -23.70 -7.31
N GLU A 394 3.94 -24.91 -6.80
CA GLU A 394 3.84 -25.18 -5.38
C GLU A 394 5.03 -24.61 -4.59
N ALA A 395 6.25 -24.82 -5.06
CA ALA A 395 7.45 -24.26 -4.45
C ALA A 395 7.44 -22.73 -4.52
N ASN A 396 6.88 -22.15 -5.58
CA ASN A 396 6.70 -20.70 -5.71
C ASN A 396 5.73 -20.17 -4.64
N PHE A 397 4.62 -20.84 -4.38
CA PHE A 397 3.69 -20.44 -3.31
C PHE A 397 4.38 -20.40 -1.93
N TRP A 398 5.27 -21.35 -1.64
CA TRP A 398 5.95 -21.41 -0.35
C TRP A 398 7.15 -20.47 -0.24
N PHE A 399 7.99 -20.40 -1.25
CA PHE A 399 9.30 -19.75 -1.17
C PHE A 399 9.47 -18.58 -2.14
N GLY A 400 8.62 -18.49 -3.18
CA GLY A 400 8.73 -17.55 -4.27
C GLY A 400 7.86 -16.31 -4.12
N HIS A 401 7.14 -15.95 -5.19
CA HIS A 401 6.34 -14.75 -5.33
C HIS A 401 4.85 -15.06 -5.21
N GLN A 402 4.16 -14.41 -4.27
CA GLN A 402 2.71 -14.55 -4.08
C GLN A 402 1.89 -13.76 -5.10
N GLY A 403 2.50 -12.79 -5.80
CA GLY A 403 1.86 -12.00 -6.83
C GLY A 403 0.81 -11.01 -6.35
N TYR A 404 0.73 -10.75 -5.06
CA TYR A 404 -0.16 -9.75 -4.46
C TYR A 404 0.65 -8.57 -3.95
N GLU A 405 0.48 -7.40 -4.56
CA GLU A 405 1.17 -6.16 -4.22
C GLU A 405 1.13 -5.89 -2.71
N TYR A 406 2.27 -5.54 -2.12
CA TYR A 406 2.57 -5.35 -0.69
C TYR A 406 2.66 -6.64 0.15
N VAL A 407 2.11 -7.76 -0.28
CA VAL A 407 2.14 -9.05 0.46
C VAL A 407 2.73 -10.17 -0.39
N ASP A 408 3.74 -9.85 -1.16
CA ASP A 408 4.36 -10.69 -2.20
C ASP A 408 5.20 -11.86 -1.68
N LEU A 409 5.52 -11.89 -0.39
CA LEU A 409 6.40 -12.91 0.19
C LEU A 409 5.78 -14.31 0.08
N GLY A 410 6.57 -15.29 -0.30
CA GLY A 410 6.18 -16.70 -0.21
C GLY A 410 5.74 -17.09 1.21
N ARG A 411 4.82 -18.03 1.30
CA ARG A 411 4.16 -18.44 2.56
C ARG A 411 5.15 -18.80 3.69
N PHE A 412 6.28 -19.40 3.36
CA PHE A 412 7.33 -19.70 4.33
C PHE A 412 7.89 -18.40 4.96
N TRP A 413 8.19 -17.41 4.14
CA TRP A 413 8.73 -16.13 4.61
C TRP A 413 7.71 -15.33 5.40
N GLN A 414 6.42 -15.37 5.00
CA GLN A 414 5.33 -14.79 5.79
C GLN A 414 5.23 -15.43 7.17
N SER A 415 5.33 -16.77 7.25
CA SER A 415 5.30 -17.50 8.53
C SER A 415 6.47 -17.10 9.41
N PHE A 416 7.67 -17.00 8.83
CA PHE A 416 8.86 -16.62 9.57
C PHE A 416 8.80 -15.17 10.06
N LEU A 417 8.23 -14.27 9.24
CA LEU A 417 7.99 -12.87 9.64
C LEU A 417 6.95 -12.77 10.76
N LEU A 418 5.85 -13.52 10.70
CA LEU A 418 4.84 -13.55 11.75
C LEU A 418 5.43 -14.00 13.09
N ILE A 419 6.24 -15.07 13.08
CA ILE A 419 6.96 -15.55 14.29
C ILE A 419 7.90 -14.45 14.80
N GLY A 420 8.60 -13.75 13.91
CA GLY A 420 9.46 -12.61 14.25
C GLY A 420 8.70 -11.47 14.93
N LEU A 421 7.50 -11.12 14.43
CA LEU A 421 6.64 -10.10 15.02
C LEU A 421 6.15 -10.49 16.44
N PHE A 422 5.80 -11.75 16.67
CA PHE A 422 5.46 -12.23 18.03
C PHE A 422 6.67 -12.26 18.96
N LEU A 423 7.86 -12.59 18.46
CA LEU A 423 9.10 -12.48 19.24
C LEU A 423 9.39 -11.02 19.61
N TRP A 424 9.26 -10.11 18.66
CA TRP A 424 9.38 -8.67 18.92
C TRP A 424 8.40 -8.19 20.00
N LEU A 425 7.13 -8.54 19.88
CA LEU A 425 6.10 -8.23 20.86
C LEU A 425 6.47 -8.78 22.25
N PHE A 426 6.90 -10.03 22.32
CA PHE A 426 7.35 -10.66 23.57
C PHE A 426 8.52 -9.90 24.21
N LEU A 427 9.54 -9.54 23.42
CA LEU A 427 10.70 -8.76 23.92
C LEU A 427 10.29 -7.38 24.44
N MET A 428 9.36 -6.71 23.77
CA MET A 428 8.86 -5.41 24.20
C MET A 428 8.03 -5.54 25.51
N VAL A 429 7.05 -6.44 25.53
CA VAL A 429 6.15 -6.61 26.66
C VAL A 429 6.94 -6.96 27.92
N ARG A 430 7.89 -7.91 27.85
CA ARG A 430 8.67 -8.29 29.03
C ARG A 430 9.56 -7.15 29.57
N ALA A 431 10.06 -6.30 28.69
CA ALA A 431 10.87 -5.14 29.09
C ALA A 431 10.03 -4.02 29.71
N ILE A 432 8.85 -3.73 29.15
CA ILE A 432 7.98 -2.62 29.61
C ILE A 432 7.09 -2.99 30.78
N TRP A 433 6.92 -4.28 31.08
CA TRP A 433 5.98 -4.81 32.05
C TRP A 433 6.10 -4.21 33.48
N PRO A 434 7.32 -3.96 34.02
CA PRO A 434 7.48 -3.32 35.31
C PRO A 434 6.88 -1.90 35.36
N ALA A 435 7.09 -1.09 34.30
CA ALA A 435 6.53 0.24 34.20
C ALA A 435 5.00 0.20 34.11
N PHE A 436 4.43 -0.76 33.43
CA PHE A 436 2.99 -0.94 33.28
C PHE A 436 2.31 -1.30 34.61
N ARG A 437 2.99 -2.04 35.50
CA ARG A 437 2.47 -2.41 36.85
C ARG A 437 2.51 -1.26 37.83
N GLN A 438 3.37 -0.26 37.65
CA GLN A 438 3.42 0.91 38.48
C GLN A 438 2.24 1.83 38.14
N GLN A 439 1.64 2.49 39.14
CA GLN A 439 0.64 3.52 38.91
C GLN A 439 1.33 4.81 38.46
N GLN A 440 1.60 4.87 37.14
CA GLN A 440 2.18 6.04 36.49
C GLN A 440 1.10 6.84 35.76
N GLU A 441 1.30 8.15 35.67
CA GLU A 441 0.41 9.06 34.93
C GLU A 441 0.23 8.64 33.46
N ASN A 442 1.27 8.09 32.82
CA ASN A 442 1.29 7.64 31.44
C ASN A 442 0.80 6.19 31.23
N ARG A 443 0.18 5.54 32.22
CA ARG A 443 -0.25 4.13 32.11
C ARG A 443 -1.18 3.87 30.92
N HIS A 444 -2.07 4.78 30.61
CA HIS A 444 -3.00 4.64 29.46
C HIS A 444 -2.27 4.70 28.13
N LEU A 445 -1.28 5.59 27.97
CA LEU A 445 -0.44 5.65 26.78
C LEU A 445 0.38 4.36 26.60
N LEU A 446 0.96 3.83 27.69
CA LEU A 446 1.66 2.54 27.65
C LEU A 446 0.72 1.38 27.29
N MET A 447 -0.52 1.40 27.78
CA MET A 447 -1.52 0.38 27.42
C MET A 447 -1.87 0.45 25.93
N MET A 448 -2.09 1.65 25.39
CA MET A 448 -2.33 1.84 23.96
C MET A 448 -1.13 1.40 23.11
N PHE A 449 0.08 1.70 23.54
CA PHE A 449 1.30 1.24 22.89
C PHE A 449 1.38 -0.29 22.80
N LEU A 450 1.06 -0.99 23.88
CA LEU A 450 1.05 -2.45 23.91
C LEU A 450 -0.10 -3.03 23.05
N ILE A 451 -1.29 -2.41 23.08
CA ILE A 451 -2.43 -2.84 22.25
C ILE A 451 -2.10 -2.68 20.77
N ALA A 452 -1.58 -1.52 20.36
CA ALA A 452 -1.19 -1.28 18.98
C ALA A 452 -0.09 -2.25 18.51
N SER A 453 0.92 -2.52 19.35
CA SER A 453 1.99 -3.47 19.06
C SER A 453 1.46 -4.90 18.94
N ALA A 454 0.53 -5.30 19.81
CA ALA A 454 -0.12 -6.61 19.75
C ALA A 454 -0.98 -6.75 18.48
N ALA A 455 -1.70 -5.69 18.11
CA ALA A 455 -2.50 -5.65 16.90
C ALA A 455 -1.62 -5.77 15.64
N ILE A 456 -0.47 -5.08 15.58
CA ILE A 456 0.50 -5.20 14.49
C ILE A 456 0.94 -6.66 14.32
N ALA A 457 1.31 -7.35 15.40
CA ALA A 457 1.70 -8.76 15.34
C ALA A 457 0.54 -9.67 14.90
N LEU A 458 -0.67 -9.42 15.43
CA LEU A 458 -1.83 -10.28 15.21
C LEU A 458 -2.40 -10.13 13.79
N PHE A 459 -2.60 -8.89 13.30
CA PHE A 459 -3.30 -8.66 12.03
C PHE A 459 -2.47 -9.00 10.80
N TYR A 460 -1.15 -9.09 10.91
CA TYR A 460 -0.34 -9.68 9.86
C TYR A 460 -0.76 -11.12 9.54
N ALA A 461 -1.33 -11.84 10.51
CA ALA A 461 -1.86 -13.20 10.31
C ALA A 461 -3.05 -13.26 9.33
N ALA A 462 -3.71 -12.16 8.99
CA ALA A 462 -4.74 -12.15 7.94
C ALA A 462 -4.17 -12.60 6.57
N GLY A 463 -2.87 -12.41 6.33
CA GLY A 463 -2.17 -12.94 5.16
C GLY A 463 -2.19 -14.46 5.01
N PHE A 464 -2.58 -15.20 6.06
CA PHE A 464 -2.72 -16.67 6.03
C PHE A 464 -4.12 -17.15 5.67
N MET A 465 -5.08 -16.24 5.50
CA MET A 465 -6.48 -16.59 5.25
C MET A 465 -6.76 -16.96 3.79
N TRP A 466 -5.76 -16.94 2.92
CA TRP A 466 -5.86 -17.45 1.56
C TRP A 466 -4.81 -18.50 1.28
N GLY A 467 -5.17 -19.44 0.41
CA GLY A 467 -4.30 -20.49 -0.10
C GLY A 467 -4.07 -20.37 -1.60
N ARG A 468 -3.39 -21.35 -2.17
CA ARG A 468 -2.96 -21.38 -3.58
C ARG A 468 -4.12 -21.25 -4.60
N HIS A 469 -5.29 -21.80 -4.29
CA HIS A 469 -6.46 -21.81 -5.16
C HIS A 469 -7.65 -21.01 -4.60
N THR A 470 -7.39 -20.09 -3.68
CA THR A 470 -8.43 -19.21 -3.16
C THR A 470 -8.90 -18.26 -4.27
N ASN A 471 -10.21 -18.10 -4.37
CA ASN A 471 -10.83 -17.16 -5.31
C ASN A 471 -10.23 -15.75 -5.13
N LEU A 472 -9.95 -15.05 -6.23
CA LEU A 472 -9.29 -13.74 -6.21
C LEU A 472 -10.06 -12.72 -5.36
N ALA A 473 -11.40 -12.67 -5.45
CA ALA A 473 -12.21 -11.74 -4.64
C ALA A 473 -12.06 -11.99 -3.13
N ILE A 474 -11.95 -13.27 -2.72
CA ILE A 474 -11.72 -13.66 -1.31
C ILE A 474 -10.30 -13.34 -0.90
N ALA A 475 -9.31 -13.62 -1.74
CA ALA A 475 -7.91 -13.27 -1.48
C ALA A 475 -7.74 -11.75 -1.33
N GLU A 476 -8.37 -10.94 -2.18
CA GLU A 476 -8.39 -9.48 -2.09
C GLU A 476 -9.02 -8.98 -0.78
N TYR A 477 -10.13 -9.58 -0.32
CA TYR A 477 -10.72 -9.22 0.97
C TYR A 477 -9.71 -9.36 2.12
N TRP A 478 -9.00 -10.49 2.21
CA TRP A 478 -8.01 -10.71 3.27
C TRP A 478 -6.71 -9.93 3.03
N ARG A 479 -6.32 -9.69 1.78
CA ARG A 479 -5.18 -8.85 1.44
C ARG A 479 -5.35 -7.45 2.02
N TRP A 480 -6.55 -6.86 1.91
CA TRP A 480 -6.82 -5.52 2.42
C TRP A 480 -6.91 -5.45 3.94
N TRP A 481 -7.08 -6.55 4.63
CA TRP A 481 -6.82 -6.62 6.07
C TRP A 481 -5.35 -6.38 6.42
N VAL A 482 -4.43 -6.75 5.55
CA VAL A 482 -3.00 -6.50 5.73
C VAL A 482 -2.61 -5.14 5.15
N VAL A 483 -3.02 -4.81 3.92
CA VAL A 483 -2.55 -3.62 3.22
C VAL A 483 -3.18 -2.34 3.76
N HIS A 484 -4.48 -2.34 4.08
CA HIS A 484 -5.18 -1.16 4.61
C HIS A 484 -5.31 -1.22 6.14
N LEU A 485 -6.07 -2.17 6.68
CA LEU A 485 -6.38 -2.21 8.10
C LEU A 485 -5.13 -2.32 8.98
N TRP A 486 -4.18 -3.15 8.62
CA TRP A 486 -2.91 -3.29 9.34
C TRP A 486 -2.03 -2.04 9.22
N VAL A 487 -1.91 -1.48 8.00
CA VAL A 487 -1.08 -0.30 7.71
C VAL A 487 -1.78 0.97 8.20
N GLU A 488 -2.93 1.32 7.66
CA GLU A 488 -3.60 2.59 7.95
C GLU A 488 -4.30 2.58 9.31
N GLY A 489 -4.89 1.47 9.73
CA GLY A 489 -5.54 1.39 11.04
C GLY A 489 -4.54 1.26 12.19
N PHE A 490 -3.80 0.17 12.28
CA PHE A 490 -3.01 -0.12 13.48
C PHE A 490 -1.63 0.52 13.52
N PHE A 491 -0.96 0.71 12.37
CA PHE A 491 0.29 1.47 12.33
C PHE A 491 0.07 2.96 12.62
N GLU A 492 -1.04 3.56 12.20
CA GLU A 492 -1.36 4.94 12.56
C GLU A 492 -1.63 5.11 14.06
N VAL A 493 -2.32 4.15 14.68
CA VAL A 493 -2.48 4.13 16.14
C VAL A 493 -1.10 4.05 16.81
N PHE A 494 -0.23 3.16 16.37
CA PHE A 494 1.13 3.04 16.89
C PHE A 494 1.91 4.35 16.72
N ALA A 495 1.87 4.93 15.53
CA ALA A 495 2.52 6.21 15.21
C ALA A 495 2.07 7.32 16.17
N THR A 496 0.77 7.49 16.31
CA THR A 496 0.15 8.52 17.17
C THR A 496 0.53 8.32 18.63
N VAL A 497 0.47 7.08 19.11
CA VAL A 497 0.84 6.76 20.50
C VAL A 497 2.31 7.04 20.77
N VAL A 498 3.21 6.64 19.85
CA VAL A 498 4.65 6.85 20.02
C VAL A 498 5.00 8.34 19.98
N ILE A 499 4.45 9.10 19.03
CA ILE A 499 4.67 10.56 18.94
C ILE A 499 4.15 11.25 20.21
N ALA A 500 2.93 10.93 20.65
CA ALA A 500 2.34 11.50 21.86
C ALA A 500 3.17 11.15 23.10
N PHE A 501 3.65 9.92 23.20
CA PHE A 501 4.52 9.48 24.29
C PHE A 501 5.84 10.26 24.31
N LEU A 502 6.49 10.40 23.14
CA LEU A 502 7.75 11.13 23.02
C LEU A 502 7.56 12.62 23.34
N PHE A 503 6.51 13.25 22.84
CA PHE A 503 6.19 14.66 23.11
C PHE A 503 5.86 14.89 24.58
N THR A 504 5.14 13.96 25.22
CA THR A 504 4.88 14.02 26.66
C THR A 504 6.18 13.92 27.47
N ARG A 505 7.08 13.02 27.09
CA ARG A 505 8.39 12.87 27.75
C ARG A 505 9.28 14.10 27.58
N MET A 506 9.18 14.79 26.45
CA MET A 506 9.87 16.06 26.22
C MET A 506 9.17 17.27 26.85
N GLY A 507 8.01 17.09 27.50
CA GLY A 507 7.24 18.19 28.08
C GLY A 507 6.59 19.11 27.05
N LEU A 508 6.47 18.68 25.80
CA LEU A 508 5.79 19.42 24.74
C LEU A 508 4.27 19.31 24.81
N ILE A 509 3.76 18.24 25.40
CA ILE A 509 2.33 18.00 25.60
C ILE A 509 2.12 17.46 27.02
N HIS A 510 1.07 17.95 27.71
CA HIS A 510 0.70 17.45 29.02
C HIS A 510 0.19 16.00 28.96
N SER A 511 0.60 15.15 29.90
CA SER A 511 0.27 13.72 29.93
C SER A 511 -1.24 13.43 29.89
N LYS A 512 -2.06 14.18 30.62
CA LYS A 512 -3.52 14.03 30.63
C LYS A 512 -4.13 14.38 29.26
N VAL A 513 -3.68 15.47 28.64
CA VAL A 513 -4.14 15.91 27.32
C VAL A 513 -3.72 14.89 26.27
N ALA A 514 -2.45 14.47 26.30
CA ALA A 514 -1.92 13.44 25.39
C ALA A 514 -2.73 12.14 25.51
N THR A 515 -3.03 11.66 26.71
CA THR A 515 -3.82 10.44 26.93
C THR A 515 -5.24 10.56 26.37
N LEU A 516 -5.92 11.70 26.62
CA LEU A 516 -7.29 11.91 26.11
C LEU A 516 -7.30 12.04 24.60
N SER A 517 -6.35 12.80 24.02
CA SER A 517 -6.21 12.98 22.59
C SER A 517 -5.91 11.66 21.90
N VAL A 518 -4.97 10.87 22.42
CA VAL A 518 -4.62 9.55 21.85
C VAL A 518 -5.79 8.58 21.91
N LEU A 519 -6.51 8.48 23.04
CA LEU A 519 -7.68 7.60 23.13
C LEU A 519 -8.78 8.02 22.15
N PHE A 520 -9.05 9.31 22.05
CA PHE A 520 -10.02 9.83 21.08
C PHE A 520 -9.56 9.58 19.64
N SER A 521 -8.31 9.89 19.34
CA SER A 521 -7.68 9.64 18.04
C SER A 521 -7.78 8.18 17.66
N THR A 522 -7.47 7.27 18.58
CA THR A 522 -7.54 5.83 18.33
C THR A 522 -8.96 5.35 18.04
N ILE A 523 -9.97 5.94 18.69
CA ILE A 523 -11.38 5.64 18.37
C ILE A 523 -11.69 6.06 16.93
N VAL A 524 -11.25 7.24 16.51
CA VAL A 524 -11.45 7.74 15.13
C VAL A 524 -10.68 6.88 14.13
N PHE A 525 -9.40 6.58 14.38
CA PHE A 525 -8.57 5.73 13.54
C PHE A 525 -9.14 4.33 13.36
N LEU A 526 -9.59 3.69 14.43
CA LEU A 526 -10.10 2.33 14.32
C LEU A 526 -11.50 2.28 13.68
N ALA A 527 -12.34 3.30 13.92
CA ALA A 527 -13.57 3.43 13.14
C ALA A 527 -13.27 3.66 11.65
N GLY A 528 -12.35 4.59 11.36
CA GLY A 528 -11.91 4.93 10.00
C GLY A 528 -11.21 3.77 9.31
N GLY A 529 -10.15 3.22 9.90
CA GLY A 529 -9.34 2.17 9.30
C GLY A 529 -10.09 0.85 9.10
N ILE A 530 -10.95 0.43 10.05
CA ILE A 530 -11.71 -0.81 9.90
C ILE A 530 -12.79 -0.65 8.82
N LEU A 531 -13.61 0.40 8.87
CA LEU A 531 -14.64 0.65 7.87
C LEU A 531 -14.04 1.15 6.55
N GLY A 532 -12.93 1.89 6.61
CA GLY A 532 -12.17 2.34 5.45
C GLY A 532 -11.74 1.21 4.53
N THR A 533 -11.44 0.03 5.05
CA THR A 533 -11.08 -1.16 4.25
C THR A 533 -12.05 -1.42 3.09
N PHE A 534 -13.33 -1.04 3.23
CA PHE A 534 -14.32 -1.28 2.18
C PHE A 534 -14.06 -0.55 0.87
N HIS A 535 -13.44 0.62 0.85
CA HIS A 535 -13.21 1.33 -0.41
C HIS A 535 -12.22 0.61 -1.34
N HIS A 536 -11.45 -0.34 -0.85
CA HIS A 536 -10.62 -1.21 -1.67
C HIS A 536 -11.37 -2.43 -2.24
N LEU A 537 -12.61 -2.66 -1.82
CA LEU A 537 -13.36 -3.88 -2.14
C LEU A 537 -14.43 -3.64 -3.20
N TYR A 538 -14.22 -2.70 -4.14
CA TYR A 538 -15.16 -2.38 -5.20
C TYR A 538 -15.52 -3.61 -6.06
N PHE A 539 -14.51 -4.39 -6.43
CA PHE A 539 -14.63 -5.51 -7.37
C PHE A 539 -15.07 -6.83 -6.73
N THR A 540 -15.36 -6.84 -5.43
CA THR A 540 -15.69 -8.06 -4.70
C THR A 540 -17.20 -8.20 -4.43
N GLY A 541 -18.02 -7.29 -4.97
CA GLY A 541 -19.46 -7.29 -4.77
C GLY A 541 -19.94 -6.46 -3.60
N THR A 542 -19.09 -5.64 -3.01
CA THR A 542 -19.47 -4.71 -1.93
C THR A 542 -20.46 -3.66 -2.45
N PRO A 543 -21.59 -3.42 -1.76
CA PRO A 543 -22.56 -2.40 -2.15
C PRO A 543 -21.95 -1.00 -2.18
N THR A 544 -22.36 -0.17 -3.16
CA THR A 544 -21.84 1.19 -3.36
C THR A 544 -21.97 2.09 -2.12
N ALA A 545 -23.06 1.91 -1.34
CA ALA A 545 -23.24 2.62 -0.07
C ALA A 545 -22.12 2.36 0.94
N VAL A 546 -21.67 1.11 1.03
CA VAL A 546 -20.61 0.69 1.95
C VAL A 546 -19.26 1.24 1.51
N LEU A 547 -19.01 1.29 0.19
CA LEU A 547 -17.81 1.92 -0.39
C LEU A 547 -17.77 3.41 -0.06
N ALA A 548 -18.90 4.12 -0.16
CA ALA A 548 -19.02 5.55 0.14
C ALA A 548 -18.72 5.84 1.63
N ILE A 549 -19.24 5.02 2.53
CA ILE A 549 -18.94 5.10 3.97
C ILE A 549 -17.44 4.84 4.19
N GLY A 550 -16.90 3.79 3.60
CA GLY A 550 -15.46 3.46 3.69
C GLY A 550 -14.57 4.62 3.24
N ALA A 551 -14.87 5.24 2.10
CA ALA A 551 -14.13 6.39 1.59
C ALA A 551 -14.11 7.58 2.56
N SER A 552 -15.26 7.91 3.16
CA SER A 552 -15.38 9.03 4.09
C SER A 552 -14.68 8.75 5.42
N PHE A 553 -14.84 7.55 5.96
CA PHE A 553 -14.24 7.18 7.23
C PHE A 553 -12.71 7.06 7.13
N SER A 554 -12.17 6.50 6.04
CA SER A 554 -10.73 6.47 5.79
C SER A 554 -10.15 7.89 5.73
N ALA A 555 -10.80 8.83 5.04
CA ALA A 555 -10.32 10.21 4.99
C ALA A 555 -10.42 10.96 6.34
N LEU A 556 -11.36 10.60 7.21
CA LEU A 556 -11.50 11.22 8.55
C LEU A 556 -10.43 10.78 9.53
N GLU A 557 -9.81 9.64 9.33
CA GLU A 557 -8.78 9.12 10.25
C GLU A 557 -7.51 9.99 10.30
N VAL A 558 -7.23 10.79 9.27
CA VAL A 558 -6.05 11.67 9.25
C VAL A 558 -6.13 12.84 10.24
N VAL A 559 -7.35 13.25 10.66
CA VAL A 559 -7.59 14.44 11.48
C VAL A 559 -6.85 14.43 12.81
N PRO A 560 -6.89 13.35 13.61
CA PRO A 560 -6.22 13.32 14.92
C PRO A 560 -4.71 13.52 14.86
N LEU A 561 -4.02 12.89 13.89
CA LEU A 561 -2.57 12.99 13.76
C LEU A 561 -2.14 14.41 13.33
N ILE A 562 -2.94 15.06 12.48
CA ILE A 562 -2.73 16.46 12.10
C ILE A 562 -2.81 17.37 13.33
N LEU A 563 -3.84 17.20 14.14
CA LEU A 563 -4.04 18.00 15.36
C LEU A 563 -2.87 17.80 16.34
N LEU A 564 -2.44 16.57 16.56
CA LEU A 564 -1.31 16.25 17.42
C LEU A 564 0.00 16.87 16.90
N GLY A 565 0.25 16.78 15.59
CA GLY A 565 1.43 17.38 14.96
C GLY A 565 1.44 18.90 15.03
N PHE A 566 0.29 19.53 14.82
CA PHE A 566 0.12 20.98 14.92
C PHE A 566 0.33 21.48 16.35
N GLU A 567 -0.25 20.82 17.34
CA GLU A 567 -0.08 21.16 18.76
C GLU A 567 1.39 21.02 19.17
N GLY A 568 2.02 19.89 18.87
CA GLY A 568 3.43 19.67 19.17
C GLY A 568 4.35 20.70 18.51
N TYR A 569 4.09 21.09 17.26
CA TYR A 569 4.85 22.12 16.57
C TYR A 569 4.63 23.52 17.17
N SER A 570 3.41 23.86 17.52
CA SER A 570 3.08 25.15 18.15
C SER A 570 3.82 25.30 19.48
N HIS A 571 3.81 24.28 20.33
CA HIS A 571 4.54 24.25 21.57
C HIS A 571 6.05 24.29 21.37
N PHE A 572 6.60 23.58 20.39
CA PHE A 572 8.00 23.67 20.04
C PHE A 572 8.43 25.09 19.64
N ARG A 573 7.60 25.80 18.87
CA ARG A 573 7.87 27.20 18.50
C ARG A 573 7.89 28.15 19.71
N VAL A 574 6.94 28.00 20.62
CA VAL A 574 6.84 28.83 21.84
C VAL A 574 7.98 28.49 22.81
N SER A 575 8.36 27.22 22.88
CA SER A 575 9.37 26.69 23.79
C SER A 575 10.84 26.88 23.35
N LYS A 576 11.08 27.70 22.32
CA LYS A 576 12.44 27.97 21.79
C LYS A 576 13.48 28.40 22.83
N ALA A 577 13.06 28.85 24.01
CA ALA A 577 13.93 29.23 25.10
C ALA A 577 14.71 28.05 25.74
N ALA A 578 14.23 26.81 25.62
CA ALA A 578 14.92 25.64 26.14
C ALA A 578 16.01 25.17 25.16
N LYS A 579 17.27 25.47 25.44
CA LYS A 579 18.40 25.12 24.56
C LYS A 579 18.48 23.62 24.24
N TRP A 580 18.19 22.76 25.19
CA TRP A 580 18.23 21.30 25.00
C TRP A 580 17.20 20.81 23.98
N LEU A 581 16.03 21.47 23.89
CA LEU A 581 14.97 21.10 22.94
C LEU A 581 15.41 21.30 21.48
N GLN A 582 16.29 22.30 21.24
CA GLN A 582 16.85 22.54 19.91
C GLN A 582 17.73 21.37 19.42
N ALA A 583 18.24 20.54 20.32
CA ALA A 583 18.98 19.34 19.96
C ALA A 583 18.09 18.23 19.35
N TYR A 584 16.78 18.31 19.55
CA TYR A 584 15.77 17.42 18.96
C TYR A 584 15.02 18.03 17.75
N LYS A 585 15.48 19.18 17.24
CA LYS A 585 14.85 19.90 16.13
C LYS A 585 14.54 19.00 14.94
N TRP A 586 15.49 18.18 14.50
CA TRP A 586 15.34 17.36 13.30
C TRP A 586 14.38 16.18 13.48
N PRO A 587 14.44 15.36 14.55
CA PRO A 587 13.38 14.41 14.84
C PRO A 587 11.98 15.05 14.86
N ILE A 588 11.84 16.23 15.52
CA ILE A 588 10.58 16.95 15.59
C ILE A 588 10.11 17.41 14.20
N TYR A 589 11.01 17.92 13.36
CA TYR A 589 10.65 18.35 12.00
C TYR A 589 10.18 17.16 11.14
N PHE A 590 10.80 15.98 11.27
CA PHE A 590 10.29 14.79 10.62
C PHE A 590 8.90 14.40 11.12
N PHE A 591 8.61 14.51 12.42
CA PHE A 591 7.26 14.27 12.94
C PHE A 591 6.24 15.31 12.46
N VAL A 592 6.64 16.56 12.28
CA VAL A 592 5.79 17.59 11.65
C VAL A 592 5.54 17.28 10.17
N ALA A 593 6.55 16.79 9.45
CA ALA A 593 6.39 16.33 8.08
C ALA A 593 5.42 15.15 7.98
N VAL A 594 5.42 14.23 8.96
CA VAL A 594 4.41 13.16 9.07
C VAL A 594 3.00 13.75 9.09
N ALA A 595 2.73 14.74 9.94
CA ALA A 595 1.40 15.36 10.02
C ALA A 595 1.02 16.08 8.72
N PHE A 596 1.96 16.75 8.04
CA PHE A 596 1.75 17.39 6.75
C PHE A 596 1.39 16.37 5.67
N TRP A 597 2.18 15.30 5.53
CA TRP A 597 1.93 14.28 4.52
C TRP A 597 0.72 13.42 4.84
N ASN A 598 0.37 13.28 6.12
CA ASN A 598 -0.89 12.64 6.52
C ASN A 598 -2.09 13.43 6.00
N LEU A 599 -2.07 14.78 6.11
CA LEU A 599 -3.13 15.62 5.55
C LEU A 599 -3.18 15.53 4.02
N VAL A 600 -2.04 15.74 3.36
CA VAL A 600 -1.99 15.86 1.89
C VAL A 600 -2.03 14.47 1.24
N GLY A 601 -1.18 13.56 1.70
CA GLY A 601 -0.99 12.23 1.09
C GLY A 601 -2.10 11.25 1.42
N ALA A 602 -2.34 11.01 2.70
CA ALA A 602 -3.36 10.08 3.15
C ALA A 602 -4.76 10.68 3.04
N GLY A 603 -4.95 11.93 3.51
CA GLY A 603 -6.25 12.60 3.51
C GLY A 603 -6.71 13.04 2.13
N ILE A 604 -6.06 14.08 1.56
CA ILE A 604 -6.53 14.72 0.31
C ILE A 604 -6.38 13.76 -0.87
N PHE A 605 -5.19 13.20 -1.10
CA PHE A 605 -4.97 12.30 -2.23
C PHE A 605 -5.65 10.94 -2.05
N GLY A 606 -5.80 10.45 -0.82
CA GLY A 606 -6.60 9.25 -0.52
C GLY A 606 -8.07 9.47 -0.86
N PHE A 607 -8.68 10.57 -0.39
CA PHE A 607 -10.07 10.87 -0.73
C PHE A 607 -10.29 11.16 -2.21
N LEU A 608 -9.30 11.68 -2.92
CA LEU A 608 -9.39 11.91 -4.37
C LEU A 608 -9.75 10.64 -5.15
N ILE A 609 -9.25 9.48 -4.73
CA ILE A 609 -9.37 8.21 -5.46
C ILE A 609 -10.40 7.24 -4.86
N ASN A 610 -10.95 7.52 -3.67
CA ASN A 610 -11.74 6.54 -2.91
C ASN A 610 -13.28 6.66 -3.04
N PRO A 611 -13.91 7.82 -3.34
CA PRO A 611 -15.36 7.87 -3.57
C PRO A 611 -15.78 6.92 -4.71
N PRO A 612 -17.01 6.37 -4.69
CA PRO A 612 -17.42 5.31 -5.62
C PRO A 612 -17.20 5.62 -7.11
N ILE A 613 -17.47 6.86 -7.56
CA ILE A 613 -17.25 7.25 -8.96
C ILE A 613 -15.75 7.35 -9.28
N ALA A 614 -14.94 7.80 -8.33
CA ALA A 614 -13.49 7.84 -8.47
C ALA A 614 -12.91 6.42 -8.55
N LEU A 615 -13.33 5.51 -7.67
CA LEU A 615 -12.95 4.09 -7.77
C LEU A 615 -13.27 3.52 -9.15
N TYR A 616 -14.43 3.83 -9.70
CA TYR A 616 -14.86 3.32 -11.00
C TYR A 616 -13.95 3.76 -12.16
N TYR A 617 -13.51 5.02 -12.19
CA TYR A 617 -12.70 5.56 -13.29
C TYR A 617 -11.21 5.63 -13.02
N MET A 618 -10.79 5.75 -11.75
CA MET A 618 -9.42 6.07 -11.35
C MET A 618 -8.65 4.92 -10.70
N GLN A 619 -9.33 3.86 -10.28
CA GLN A 619 -8.69 2.72 -9.63
C GLN A 619 -7.68 2.07 -10.59
N GLY A 620 -6.43 1.89 -10.15
CA GLY A 620 -5.36 1.33 -10.98
C GLY A 620 -4.77 2.27 -12.03
N LEU A 621 -5.00 3.59 -11.92
CA LEU A 621 -4.30 4.64 -12.67
C LEU A 621 -3.22 5.32 -11.83
N ASN A 622 -2.40 6.19 -12.45
CA ASN A 622 -1.30 6.87 -11.75
C ASN A 622 -1.75 7.82 -10.62
N THR A 623 -3.03 8.09 -10.44
CA THR A 623 -3.58 8.72 -9.24
C THR A 623 -3.39 7.87 -7.99
N THR A 624 -3.38 6.55 -8.10
CA THR A 624 -3.12 5.63 -6.96
C THR A 624 -1.69 5.74 -6.44
N PRO A 625 -0.60 5.71 -7.25
CA PRO A 625 0.75 5.93 -6.73
C PRO A 625 1.02 7.34 -6.22
N VAL A 626 0.22 8.35 -6.59
CA VAL A 626 0.24 9.67 -5.90
C VAL A 626 -0.04 9.48 -4.42
N HIS A 627 -1.16 8.84 -4.10
CA HIS A 627 -1.53 8.48 -2.73
C HIS A 627 -0.48 7.53 -2.12
N GLY A 628 -0.10 6.47 -2.81
CA GLY A 628 0.86 5.47 -2.33
C GLY A 628 2.20 6.07 -1.89
N HIS A 629 2.83 6.92 -2.71
CA HIS A 629 4.12 7.52 -2.36
C HIS A 629 3.99 8.55 -1.23
N THR A 630 2.95 9.39 -1.25
CA THR A 630 2.76 10.45 -0.25
C THR A 630 2.28 9.92 1.09
N ALA A 631 1.52 8.83 1.13
CA ALA A 631 1.12 8.17 2.36
C ALA A 631 2.23 7.22 2.87
N LEU A 632 2.68 6.25 2.06
CA LEU A 632 3.64 5.25 2.53
C LEU A 632 4.97 5.88 2.92
N PHE A 633 5.59 6.69 2.05
CA PHE A 633 6.84 7.36 2.39
C PHE A 633 6.60 8.62 3.21
N GLY A 634 5.66 9.47 2.79
CA GLY A 634 5.41 10.76 3.44
C GLY A 634 4.96 10.63 4.89
N VAL A 635 4.14 9.63 5.23
CA VAL A 635 3.72 9.38 6.61
C VAL A 635 4.65 8.37 7.28
N TYR A 636 4.63 7.13 6.83
CA TYR A 636 5.31 6.04 7.54
C TYR A 636 6.82 6.07 7.38
N GLY A 637 7.31 6.47 6.21
CA GLY A 637 8.74 6.66 5.97
C GLY A 637 9.32 7.82 6.78
N MET A 638 8.67 9.01 6.76
CA MET A 638 9.11 10.15 7.57
C MET A 638 9.06 9.83 9.07
N LEU A 639 8.03 9.08 9.52
CA LEU A 639 7.97 8.59 10.89
C LEU A 639 9.15 7.67 11.21
N GLY A 640 9.45 6.71 10.35
CA GLY A 640 10.59 5.80 10.53
C GLY A 640 11.91 6.54 10.65
N ILE A 641 12.14 7.55 9.80
CA ILE A 641 13.33 8.42 9.88
C ILE A 641 13.32 9.24 11.18
N GLY A 642 12.20 9.86 11.52
CA GLY A 642 12.06 10.64 12.75
C GLY A 642 12.36 9.82 14.02
N LEU A 643 11.83 8.59 14.08
CA LEU A 643 12.06 7.65 15.17
C LEU A 643 13.53 7.18 15.23
N MET A 644 14.13 6.84 14.09
CA MET A 644 15.55 6.52 14.00
C MET A 644 16.41 7.67 14.56
N LEU A 645 16.16 8.88 14.10
CA LEU A 645 16.93 10.07 14.53
C LEU A 645 16.71 10.35 16.03
N PHE A 646 15.48 10.16 16.52
CA PHE A 646 15.18 10.31 17.95
C PHE A 646 15.96 9.30 18.80
N VAL A 647 15.97 8.02 18.41
CA VAL A 647 16.72 6.98 19.11
C VAL A 647 18.24 7.25 19.05
N LEU A 648 18.76 7.62 17.87
CA LEU A 648 20.19 7.96 17.71
C LEU A 648 20.57 9.17 18.59
N LYS A 649 19.67 10.16 18.71
CA LYS A 649 19.89 11.31 19.62
C LYS A 649 19.84 10.88 21.09
N GLY A 650 18.88 10.03 21.47
CA GLY A 650 18.79 9.50 22.85
C GLY A 650 20.01 8.67 23.26
N MET A 651 20.54 7.84 22.33
CA MET A 651 21.75 7.02 22.55
C MET A 651 23.01 7.86 22.69
N ALA A 652 23.05 9.06 22.11
CA ALA A 652 24.18 9.98 22.12
C ALA A 652 23.72 11.39 22.55
N SER A 653 22.96 11.48 23.64
CA SER A 653 22.32 12.70 24.14
C SER A 653 23.30 13.88 24.34
N ARG A 654 24.56 13.58 24.68
CA ARG A 654 25.63 14.57 24.84
C ARG A 654 26.20 15.14 23.53
N HIS A 655 25.87 14.51 22.38
CA HIS A 655 26.37 14.98 21.09
C HIS A 655 25.49 16.12 20.55
N VAL A 656 26.10 17.23 20.20
CA VAL A 656 25.49 18.31 19.43
C VAL A 656 25.70 18.05 17.95
N TRP A 657 24.64 17.94 17.19
CA TRP A 657 24.68 17.63 15.76
C TRP A 657 25.00 18.85 14.91
N LYS A 658 25.68 18.64 13.78
CA LYS A 658 25.82 19.66 12.73
C LYS A 658 24.56 19.70 11.90
N ASP A 659 23.97 20.87 11.72
CA ASP A 659 22.69 21.05 11.04
C ASP A 659 22.75 20.93 9.51
N GLY A 660 23.89 21.23 8.87
CA GLY A 660 23.99 21.41 7.42
C GLY A 660 23.47 20.22 6.61
N VAL A 661 24.07 19.03 6.81
CA VAL A 661 23.74 17.84 6.02
C VAL A 661 22.31 17.33 6.31
N ILE A 662 21.91 17.29 7.59
CA ILE A 662 20.59 16.82 7.96
C ILE A 662 19.48 17.78 7.49
N SER A 663 19.74 19.09 7.50
CA SER A 663 18.84 20.10 6.94
C SER A 663 18.66 19.90 5.43
N PHE A 664 19.77 19.73 4.73
CA PHE A 664 19.76 19.46 3.31
C PHE A 664 18.97 18.16 3.01
N ALA A 665 19.25 17.09 3.74
CA ALA A 665 18.52 15.82 3.59
C ALA A 665 17.00 16.00 3.79
N PHE A 666 16.58 16.67 4.88
CA PHE A 666 15.17 16.90 5.19
C PHE A 666 14.45 17.63 4.06
N TRP A 667 15.01 18.76 3.59
CA TRP A 667 14.36 19.55 2.55
C TRP A 667 14.39 18.86 1.19
N SER A 668 15.50 18.22 0.83
CA SER A 668 15.61 17.49 -0.44
C SER A 668 14.62 16.33 -0.51
N ILE A 669 14.44 15.57 0.57
CA ILE A 669 13.47 14.48 0.62
C ILE A 669 12.03 15.01 0.45
N ASN A 670 11.66 16.08 1.17
CA ASN A 670 10.30 16.62 1.11
C ASN A 670 10.01 17.30 -0.24
N ILE A 671 10.94 18.11 -0.74
CA ILE A 671 10.81 18.81 -2.03
C ILE A 671 10.82 17.80 -3.19
N GLY A 672 11.72 16.80 -3.15
CA GLY A 672 11.79 15.75 -4.15
C GLY A 672 10.50 14.96 -4.25
N LEU A 673 9.93 14.54 -3.10
CA LEU A 673 8.64 13.86 -3.05
C LEU A 673 7.51 14.74 -3.62
N ALA A 674 7.45 16.01 -3.24
CA ALA A 674 6.44 16.94 -3.75
C ALA A 674 6.56 17.14 -5.26
N LEU A 675 7.77 17.33 -5.79
CA LEU A 675 8.00 17.52 -7.23
C LEU A 675 7.65 16.26 -8.02
N MET A 676 8.09 15.07 -7.59
CA MET A 676 7.71 13.80 -8.22
C MET A 676 6.19 13.71 -8.41
N VAL A 677 5.44 14.04 -7.37
CA VAL A 677 3.97 13.99 -7.39
C VAL A 677 3.39 15.06 -8.31
N LEU A 678 3.74 16.34 -8.10
CA LEU A 678 3.04 17.47 -8.69
C LEU A 678 3.35 17.67 -10.18
N ILE A 679 4.57 17.36 -10.63
CA ILE A 679 4.97 17.61 -12.02
C ILE A 679 4.94 16.37 -12.92
N SER A 680 4.74 15.18 -12.34
CA SER A 680 4.74 13.93 -13.11
C SER A 680 3.53 13.07 -12.78
N VAL A 681 3.53 12.39 -11.63
CA VAL A 681 2.60 11.29 -11.36
C VAL A 681 1.14 11.75 -11.30
N LEU A 682 0.85 12.90 -10.68
CA LEU A 682 -0.50 13.45 -10.58
C LEU A 682 -1.05 13.92 -11.95
N PRO A 683 -0.31 14.71 -12.76
CA PRO A 683 -0.75 15.05 -14.10
C PRO A 683 -1.02 13.83 -15.00
N ILE A 684 -0.14 12.82 -14.97
CA ILE A 684 -0.36 11.56 -15.69
C ILE A 684 -1.67 10.91 -15.25
N GLY A 685 -1.89 10.79 -13.94
CA GLY A 685 -3.10 10.18 -13.39
C GLY A 685 -4.38 10.90 -13.80
N PHE A 686 -4.37 12.23 -13.86
CA PHE A 686 -5.52 13.00 -14.34
C PHE A 686 -5.79 12.81 -15.84
N LEU A 687 -4.77 12.80 -16.68
CA LEU A 687 -4.93 12.55 -18.11
C LEU A 687 -5.44 11.12 -18.37
N GLN A 688 -4.93 10.14 -17.63
CA GLN A 688 -5.46 8.78 -17.68
C GLN A 688 -6.92 8.71 -17.23
N THR A 689 -7.31 9.48 -16.21
CA THR A 689 -8.71 9.52 -15.74
C THR A 689 -9.63 10.07 -16.84
N LEU A 690 -9.23 11.14 -17.52
CA LEU A 690 -9.98 11.68 -18.66
C LEU A 690 -10.10 10.63 -19.78
N ALA A 691 -8.99 9.99 -20.14
CA ALA A 691 -9.00 8.92 -21.15
C ALA A 691 -9.90 7.74 -20.74
N SER A 692 -9.92 7.37 -19.45
CA SER A 692 -10.79 6.32 -18.92
C SER A 692 -12.28 6.68 -19.05
N VAL A 693 -12.64 7.93 -18.81
CA VAL A 693 -14.01 8.42 -18.95
C VAL A 693 -14.46 8.49 -20.42
N GLU A 694 -13.59 8.96 -21.31
CA GLU A 694 -13.91 9.19 -22.72
C GLU A 694 -13.89 7.92 -23.55
N HIS A 695 -12.83 7.12 -23.42
CA HIS A 695 -12.52 5.98 -24.27
C HIS A 695 -12.64 4.62 -23.57
N GLY A 696 -12.60 4.60 -22.23
CA GLY A 696 -12.60 3.38 -21.43
C GLY A 696 -11.26 3.12 -20.73
N PHE A 697 -11.30 2.27 -19.70
CA PHE A 697 -10.15 2.00 -18.84
C PHE A 697 -9.00 1.32 -19.60
N TRP A 698 -9.32 0.41 -20.52
CA TRP A 698 -8.35 -0.29 -21.36
C TRP A 698 -7.45 0.68 -22.12
N TYR A 699 -8.04 1.76 -22.69
CA TYR A 699 -7.30 2.76 -23.45
C TYR A 699 -6.37 3.58 -22.55
N ALA A 700 -6.85 4.03 -21.39
CA ALA A 700 -6.06 4.79 -20.42
C ALA A 700 -4.79 4.07 -19.94
N ARG A 701 -4.74 2.75 -20.11
CA ARG A 701 -3.63 1.87 -19.72
C ARG A 701 -2.88 1.30 -20.93
N SER A 702 -3.32 1.57 -22.17
CA SER A 702 -2.70 1.06 -23.39
C SER A 702 -1.35 1.73 -23.67
N ALA A 703 -0.48 1.02 -24.38
CA ALA A 703 0.77 1.59 -24.90
C ALA A 703 0.50 2.77 -25.83
N GLU A 704 -0.57 2.71 -26.65
CA GLU A 704 -0.99 3.78 -27.54
C GLU A 704 -1.20 5.10 -26.82
N PHE A 705 -1.88 5.11 -25.68
CA PHE A 705 -2.10 6.29 -24.87
C PHE A 705 -0.84 6.72 -24.12
N MET A 706 -0.17 5.76 -23.46
CA MET A 706 0.96 6.04 -22.57
C MET A 706 2.24 6.48 -23.30
N GLN A 707 2.38 6.18 -24.58
CA GLN A 707 3.54 6.57 -25.40
C GLN A 707 3.32 7.84 -26.22
N GLN A 708 2.20 8.54 -26.03
CA GLN A 708 2.01 9.86 -26.66
C GLN A 708 3.08 10.83 -26.18
N PRO A 709 3.57 11.76 -27.04
CA PRO A 709 4.68 12.66 -26.70
C PRO A 709 4.45 13.47 -25.42
N GLY A 710 3.21 13.89 -25.16
CA GLY A 710 2.85 14.60 -23.93
C GLY A 710 2.95 13.73 -22.68
N MET A 711 2.52 12.47 -22.76
CA MET A 711 2.61 11.50 -21.67
C MET A 711 4.07 11.10 -21.42
N ASP A 712 4.83 10.92 -22.47
CA ASP A 712 6.25 10.61 -22.38
C ASP A 712 7.02 11.75 -21.68
N THR A 713 6.76 13.00 -22.04
CA THR A 713 7.34 14.18 -21.37
C THR A 713 7.02 14.17 -19.87
N LEU A 714 5.77 13.93 -19.50
CA LEU A 714 5.37 13.88 -18.08
C LEU A 714 6.06 12.74 -17.30
N ARG A 715 6.24 11.59 -17.93
CA ARG A 715 6.98 10.46 -17.34
C ARG A 715 8.45 10.84 -17.10
N TRP A 716 9.09 11.52 -18.06
CA TRP A 716 10.47 12.03 -17.94
C TRP A 716 10.64 13.10 -16.87
N LEU A 717 9.66 13.99 -16.68
CA LEU A 717 9.73 15.04 -15.64
C LEU A 717 9.88 14.48 -14.23
N ARG A 718 9.51 13.23 -14.01
CA ARG A 718 9.72 12.53 -12.74
C ARG A 718 11.18 12.53 -12.29
N VAL A 719 12.13 12.49 -13.22
CA VAL A 719 13.57 12.44 -12.93
C VAL A 719 14.03 13.61 -12.04
N ILE A 720 13.39 14.78 -12.14
CA ILE A 720 13.73 15.96 -11.32
C ILE A 720 13.43 15.66 -9.85
N GLY A 721 12.20 15.26 -9.55
CA GLY A 721 11.77 14.95 -8.18
C GLY A 721 12.54 13.76 -7.60
N ASP A 722 12.65 12.67 -8.36
CA ASP A 722 13.32 11.44 -7.94
C ASP A 722 14.81 11.66 -7.67
N THR A 723 15.50 12.48 -8.47
CA THR A 723 16.93 12.81 -8.25
C THR A 723 17.13 13.62 -6.99
N ILE A 724 16.32 14.68 -6.79
CA ILE A 724 16.39 15.51 -5.57
C ILE A 724 16.10 14.64 -4.33
N PHE A 725 15.12 13.78 -4.40
CA PHE A 725 14.76 12.85 -3.35
C PHE A 725 15.92 11.88 -3.03
N THR A 726 16.49 11.27 -4.07
CA THR A 726 17.62 10.33 -3.96
C THR A 726 18.82 10.97 -3.27
N VAL A 727 19.20 12.19 -3.71
CA VAL A 727 20.32 12.93 -3.09
C VAL A 727 20.01 13.23 -1.61
N GLY A 728 18.75 13.51 -1.28
CA GLY A 728 18.30 13.67 0.11
C GLY A 728 18.48 12.40 0.95
N ILE A 729 18.12 11.23 0.42
CA ILE A 729 18.31 9.93 1.10
C ILE A 729 19.81 9.62 1.28
N LEU A 730 20.63 9.85 0.25
CA LEU A 730 22.08 9.67 0.35
C LEU A 730 22.71 10.61 1.41
N ALA A 731 22.25 11.86 1.46
CA ALA A 731 22.69 12.82 2.47
C ALA A 731 22.27 12.39 3.89
N LEU A 732 21.07 11.83 4.07
CA LEU A 732 20.64 11.26 5.34
C LEU A 732 21.54 10.09 5.78
N GLY A 733 21.80 9.15 4.87
CA GLY A 733 22.72 8.03 5.12
C GLY A 733 24.12 8.53 5.50
N TRP A 734 24.65 9.51 4.76
CA TRP A 734 25.93 10.15 5.05
C TRP A 734 25.95 10.83 6.43
N PHE A 735 24.85 11.52 6.79
CA PHE A 735 24.70 12.10 8.13
C PHE A 735 24.78 11.05 9.23
N VAL A 736 24.08 9.92 9.07
CA VAL A 736 24.08 8.81 10.05
C VAL A 736 25.48 8.18 10.15
N VAL A 737 26.16 7.97 9.03
CA VAL A 737 27.58 7.54 9.02
C VAL A 737 28.43 8.53 9.82
N GLY A 738 28.21 9.82 9.60
CA GLY A 738 28.94 10.89 10.26
C GLY A 738 28.70 10.99 11.76
N LEU A 739 27.55 10.55 12.26
CA LEU A 739 27.31 10.45 13.70
C LEU A 739 28.26 9.44 14.36
N LYS A 740 28.51 8.31 13.70
CA LYS A 740 29.44 7.28 14.18
C LYS A 740 30.91 7.71 13.98
N ALA A 741 31.26 8.26 12.82
CA ALA A 741 32.60 8.68 12.48
C ALA A 741 33.01 10.01 13.12
N GLY A 742 32.07 10.78 13.69
CA GLY A 742 32.29 12.03 14.37
C GLY A 742 32.17 13.30 13.52
N PHE A 743 32.13 13.20 12.18
CA PHE A 743 32.09 14.42 11.33
C PHE A 743 30.71 15.09 11.27
N SER A 744 29.63 14.42 11.67
CA SER A 744 28.30 15.01 11.83
C SER A 744 28.04 15.56 13.25
N VAL A 745 29.03 15.44 14.14
CA VAL A 745 28.98 15.98 15.51
C VAL A 745 29.80 17.28 15.55
N LYS A 746 29.20 18.33 16.16
CA LYS A 746 29.84 19.62 16.34
C LYS A 746 30.71 19.63 17.60
N GLU A 747 30.11 19.21 18.71
CA GLU A 747 30.74 19.19 20.02
C GLU A 747 30.07 18.15 20.93
N LYS A 748 30.66 17.80 22.04
CA LYS A 748 30.08 17.01 23.12
C LYS A 748 29.87 17.89 24.35
N ILE A 749 28.67 17.83 24.94
CA ILE A 749 28.35 18.53 26.17
C ILE A 749 29.14 17.86 27.33
N ASP A 750 29.95 18.63 28.05
CA ASP A 750 30.60 18.18 29.26
C ASP A 750 29.75 18.54 30.48
N LEU A 751 29.16 17.54 31.12
CA LEU A 751 28.26 17.73 32.26
C LEU A 751 28.96 18.37 33.49
N ASN A 752 30.27 18.20 33.60
CA ASN A 752 31.03 18.70 34.73
C ASN A 752 31.43 20.17 34.54
N SER A 753 31.66 20.61 33.28
CA SER A 753 32.05 21.99 32.97
C SER A 753 30.89 22.96 32.87
N ASP A 754 29.70 22.44 32.49
CA ASP A 754 28.51 23.27 32.20
C ASP A 754 27.59 23.46 33.41
N GLY A 755 27.96 22.96 34.58
CA GLY A 755 27.19 23.12 35.83
C GLY A 755 25.79 22.49 35.80
N LEU A 756 25.65 21.39 35.00
CA LEU A 756 24.40 20.71 34.72
C LEU A 756 24.15 19.46 35.60
N LEU A 757 25.00 19.25 36.65
CA LEU A 757 24.78 18.23 37.69
C LEU A 757 24.27 18.87 38.98
#